data_ab76b9b65fdd78483dd36b2ccf41a21e
#
_entry.id   ab76b9b65fdd78483dd36b2ccf41a21e
#
_cell.length_a   1.000
_cell.length_b   1.000
_cell.length_c   1.000
_cell.angle_alpha   90.00
_cell.angle_beta   90.00
_cell.angle_gamma   90.00
#
_symmetry.space_group_name_H-M   'P 1'
#
loop_
_entity.id
_entity.type
_entity.pdbx_description
1 polymer ?
#
loop_
_entity_poly.entity_id
_entity_poly.type
_entity_poly.pdbx_seq_one_letter_code
_entity_poly.pdbx_strand_id
1 'polypeptide(L)'
;MNIEKINSKFRLFGQFVVNHRLMVFAIFVALLVFSVAGLKRIYFETSFDTYFVKDDPMLLKTDEFKSIFGNDYYVAVLVENKEGLFTKKNLSLIRELSNELMDSLSYSEKITSLTDLEFMVGTDDGMELQQIVPEEIPDDQAGLDAIRAKAYSKEYVSKKLVSKDGTMSWILVKLRPYPSDSLWRAEGMEAPENQTGREAINICFKDKYSSLNPNIAGMPYMNYAKAQYIKTEMSRLMMIAIIVALIVMTIVTRSLRGVLIPIMTSIVAIIIAMGIIGWLGLYLDMSTTMITVMMAFAVAIAYNIHVYSFFRAQLLKTHNRKQAAVDAIAEVAWPTIFSGFTTLAAMMTFLAMNIVPMKAMGINSALAIVSVLISILVITPIMLSLGKKAENNKQFETSFEGKSAGLFERFGEYVLRHSKKIIVVSTIITIFCGIGVCWIEPAFDVERSMGRKVDYSRRFLELCETELGTMYSYDLMVVLPEEGDAKKPENLKKLETLEHEIEKYPLTKRHSSVLDIIKDMNCTLNGNDTAYYHVPDNYDAVAQLLLLYENAGGSESEYWMDYEYRRLRLQIEISNYNSNEIENEMKRLEDRAKELFPNSEVSTVGNLPQFTVMQQYITIGQMWSLVLSAVIIGMLLMIVFGNIRLGLIGMIPNLAPAVFVGGMMGWLGYPLDMMTACIIPMILGLAVDDTIHFVNHAHLEFNRKRNYEHAVKATFRVTGLAIVMTSVIISATFLGFSVSDAIQFRHFGTLAVAGLVSALLADLFITPILFKMLKIFGKEDKSEN
;
A
#
# COMPACT_ATOMS: atom_id res chain seq x y z
N MET A 1 13.28 -12.14 -37.59
CA MET A 1 11.81 -12.26 -37.64
C MET A 1 11.30 -11.53 -38.89
N ASN A 2 10.42 -12.13 -39.71
CA ASN A 2 9.90 -11.44 -40.91
C ASN A 2 8.67 -10.61 -40.53
N ILE A 3 8.89 -9.32 -40.18
CA ILE A 3 7.89 -8.35 -39.70
C ILE A 3 6.77 -8.19 -40.74
N GLU A 4 7.08 -8.19 -42.04
CA GLU A 4 6.06 -8.04 -43.11
C GLU A 4 5.05 -9.20 -43.11
N LYS A 5 5.51 -10.42 -42.85
CA LYS A 5 4.65 -11.60 -42.78
C LYS A 5 3.75 -11.56 -41.52
N ILE A 6 4.20 -10.93 -40.44
CA ILE A 6 3.40 -10.74 -39.21
C ILE A 6 2.36 -9.66 -39.44
N ASN A 7 2.76 -8.53 -39.99
CA ASN A 7 1.85 -7.43 -40.32
C ASN A 7 0.74 -7.87 -41.30
N SER A 8 1.03 -8.79 -42.24
CA SER A 8 0.02 -9.36 -43.12
C SER A 8 -1.06 -10.16 -42.39
N LYS A 9 -0.70 -10.89 -41.30
CA LYS A 9 -1.68 -11.62 -40.48
C LYS A 9 -2.54 -10.64 -39.67
N PHE A 10 -1.96 -9.61 -39.08
CA PHE A 10 -2.73 -8.59 -38.40
C PHE A 10 -3.60 -7.75 -39.31
N ARG A 11 -3.21 -7.60 -40.58
CA ARG A 11 -4.09 -7.01 -41.61
C ARG A 11 -5.34 -7.84 -41.83
N LEU A 12 -5.21 -9.17 -41.92
CA LEU A 12 -6.36 -10.09 -42.04
C LEU A 12 -7.26 -10.03 -40.80
N PHE A 13 -6.67 -9.99 -39.60
CA PHE A 13 -7.42 -9.78 -38.36
C PHE A 13 -8.17 -8.45 -38.36
N GLY A 14 -7.52 -7.33 -38.69
CA GLY A 14 -8.13 -6.02 -38.80
C GLY A 14 -9.28 -5.97 -39.83
N GLN A 15 -9.09 -6.64 -40.97
CA GLN A 15 -10.15 -6.80 -42.00
C GLN A 15 -11.36 -7.57 -41.46
N PHE A 16 -11.12 -8.65 -40.72
CA PHE A 16 -12.19 -9.43 -40.09
C PHE A 16 -12.98 -8.55 -39.09
N VAL A 17 -12.28 -7.88 -38.17
CA VAL A 17 -12.90 -7.00 -37.14
C VAL A 17 -13.73 -5.87 -37.79
N VAL A 18 -13.18 -5.18 -38.78
CA VAL A 18 -13.84 -4.03 -39.42
C VAL A 18 -14.99 -4.47 -40.32
N ASN A 19 -14.88 -5.61 -41.03
CA ASN A 19 -15.93 -6.10 -41.92
C ASN A 19 -17.11 -6.72 -41.14
N HIS A 20 -16.84 -7.41 -40.02
CA HIS A 20 -17.86 -8.01 -39.17
C HIS A 20 -18.15 -7.17 -37.91
N ARG A 21 -17.96 -5.84 -37.99
CA ARG A 21 -17.99 -4.91 -36.86
C ARG A 21 -19.24 -5.01 -35.97
N LEU A 22 -20.43 -5.31 -36.53
CA LEU A 22 -21.66 -5.45 -35.73
C LEU A 22 -21.63 -6.72 -34.87
N MET A 23 -21.20 -7.84 -35.44
CA MET A 23 -21.06 -9.11 -34.71
C MET A 23 -19.99 -8.99 -33.62
N VAL A 24 -18.83 -8.47 -33.98
CA VAL A 24 -17.71 -8.32 -33.04
C VAL A 24 -18.08 -7.34 -31.90
N PHE A 25 -18.77 -6.26 -32.23
CA PHE A 25 -19.25 -5.29 -31.23
C PHE A 25 -20.30 -5.94 -30.31
N ALA A 26 -21.24 -6.73 -30.84
CA ALA A 26 -22.23 -7.43 -30.05
C ALA A 26 -21.60 -8.43 -29.07
N ILE A 27 -20.59 -9.21 -29.49
CA ILE A 27 -19.83 -10.11 -28.62
C ILE A 27 -19.12 -9.32 -27.52
N PHE A 28 -18.51 -8.19 -27.88
CA PHE A 28 -17.82 -7.35 -26.90
C PHE A 28 -18.76 -6.69 -25.90
N VAL A 29 -19.94 -6.27 -26.32
CA VAL A 29 -21.01 -5.76 -25.42
C VAL A 29 -21.48 -6.87 -24.48
N ALA A 30 -21.65 -8.10 -24.97
CA ALA A 30 -22.00 -9.25 -24.11
C ALA A 30 -20.91 -9.50 -23.03
N LEU A 31 -19.62 -9.43 -23.42
CA LEU A 31 -18.50 -9.51 -22.47
C LEU A 31 -18.54 -8.37 -21.44
N LEU A 32 -18.85 -7.15 -21.88
CA LEU A 32 -18.96 -5.99 -21.00
C LEU A 32 -20.12 -6.18 -19.99
N VAL A 33 -21.29 -6.60 -20.45
CA VAL A 33 -22.45 -6.88 -19.59
C VAL A 33 -22.13 -7.98 -18.57
N PHE A 34 -21.49 -9.07 -19.03
CA PHE A 34 -21.00 -10.13 -18.16
C PHE A 34 -20.03 -9.58 -17.09
N SER A 35 -19.09 -8.72 -17.49
CA SER A 35 -18.12 -8.10 -16.58
C SER A 35 -18.78 -7.15 -15.59
N VAL A 36 -19.77 -6.35 -16.02
CA VAL A 36 -20.55 -5.47 -15.10
C VAL A 36 -21.24 -6.27 -14.00
N ALA A 37 -21.78 -7.46 -14.34
CA ALA A 37 -22.34 -8.36 -13.33
C ALA A 37 -21.29 -8.84 -12.31
N GLY A 38 -20.03 -9.02 -12.75
CA GLY A 38 -18.90 -9.39 -11.87
C GLY A 38 -18.52 -8.29 -10.87
N LEU A 39 -18.74 -7.01 -11.21
CA LEU A 39 -18.43 -5.90 -10.30
C LEU A 39 -19.19 -6.00 -8.97
N LYS A 40 -20.38 -6.61 -8.96
CA LYS A 40 -21.17 -6.83 -7.73
C LYS A 40 -20.54 -7.84 -6.77
N ARG A 41 -19.56 -8.63 -7.24
CA ARG A 41 -18.84 -9.63 -6.46
C ARG A 41 -17.51 -9.14 -5.93
N ILE A 42 -17.15 -7.91 -6.24
CA ILE A 42 -15.91 -7.28 -5.76
C ILE A 42 -16.03 -7.06 -4.26
N TYR A 43 -15.02 -7.56 -3.56
CA TYR A 43 -14.80 -7.34 -2.16
C TYR A 43 -13.37 -6.86 -1.91
N PHE A 44 -13.22 -5.86 -1.05
CA PHE A 44 -11.91 -5.34 -0.64
C PHE A 44 -11.55 -5.85 0.74
N GLU A 45 -10.40 -6.48 0.83
CA GLU A 45 -9.84 -6.89 2.11
C GLU A 45 -9.35 -5.66 2.89
N THR A 46 -9.67 -5.63 4.17
CA THR A 46 -9.29 -4.53 5.07
C THR A 46 -8.45 -5.00 6.25
N SER A 47 -8.54 -6.29 6.61
CA SER A 47 -7.78 -6.86 7.71
C SER A 47 -6.30 -7.00 7.40
N PHE A 48 -5.46 -6.62 8.37
CA PHE A 48 -4.01 -6.67 8.25
C PHE A 48 -3.46 -8.10 8.21
N ASP A 49 -4.11 -9.03 8.90
CA ASP A 49 -3.72 -10.45 8.92
C ASP A 49 -3.75 -11.08 7.52
N THR A 50 -4.61 -10.56 6.60
CA THR A 50 -4.70 -11.01 5.21
C THR A 50 -3.49 -10.63 4.35
N TYR A 51 -2.56 -9.82 4.87
CA TYR A 51 -1.34 -9.42 4.16
C TYR A 51 -0.30 -10.55 4.12
N PHE A 52 -0.36 -11.48 5.05
CA PHE A 52 0.55 -12.61 5.14
C PHE A 52 0.03 -13.82 4.36
N VAL A 53 0.96 -14.67 3.91
CA VAL A 53 0.57 -15.99 3.39
C VAL A 53 0.17 -16.89 4.57
N LYS A 54 -0.77 -17.82 4.34
CA LYS A 54 -1.39 -18.63 5.40
C LYS A 54 -0.41 -19.44 6.26
N ASP A 55 0.74 -19.83 5.69
CA ASP A 55 1.76 -20.63 6.38
C ASP A 55 2.93 -19.75 6.87
N ASP A 56 2.73 -18.46 7.00
CA ASP A 56 3.77 -17.56 7.49
C ASP A 56 4.04 -17.79 8.97
N PRO A 57 5.31 -18.01 9.37
CA PRO A 57 5.66 -18.29 10.77
C PRO A 57 5.23 -17.18 11.75
N MET A 58 5.27 -15.91 11.32
CA MET A 58 4.85 -14.78 12.16
C MET A 58 3.34 -14.79 12.36
N LEU A 59 2.57 -15.09 11.30
CA LEU A 59 1.11 -15.21 11.39
C LEU A 59 0.73 -16.38 12.33
N LEU A 60 1.34 -17.55 12.15
CA LEU A 60 1.06 -18.73 12.97
C LEU A 60 1.35 -18.48 14.45
N LYS A 61 2.47 -17.83 14.79
CA LYS A 61 2.79 -17.46 16.18
C LYS A 61 1.82 -16.44 16.76
N THR A 62 1.41 -15.48 15.97
CA THR A 62 0.41 -14.49 16.40
C THR A 62 -0.97 -15.13 16.58
N ASP A 63 -1.34 -16.08 15.72
CA ASP A 63 -2.59 -16.83 15.86
C ASP A 63 -2.58 -17.73 17.09
N GLU A 64 -1.46 -18.41 17.38
CA GLU A 64 -1.26 -19.16 18.64
C GLU A 64 -1.43 -18.24 19.84
N PHE A 65 -0.74 -17.09 19.85
CA PHE A 65 -0.86 -16.09 20.91
C PHE A 65 -2.31 -15.62 21.10
N LYS A 66 -3.00 -15.26 20.01
CA LYS A 66 -4.43 -14.84 20.04
C LYS A 66 -5.35 -15.96 20.57
N SER A 67 -5.02 -17.23 20.30
CA SER A 67 -5.83 -18.37 20.77
C SER A 67 -5.72 -18.61 22.29
N ILE A 68 -4.62 -18.17 22.90
CA ILE A 68 -4.31 -18.35 24.32
C ILE A 68 -4.76 -17.15 25.14
N PHE A 69 -4.31 -15.95 24.76
CA PHE A 69 -4.53 -14.71 25.51
C PHE A 69 -5.74 -13.90 25.01
N GLY A 70 -6.46 -14.43 24.04
CA GLY A 70 -7.56 -13.73 23.37
C GLY A 70 -7.09 -12.79 22.26
N ASN A 71 -8.06 -12.20 21.56
CA ASN A 71 -7.75 -11.23 20.52
C ASN A 71 -7.42 -9.86 21.13
N ASP A 72 -6.60 -9.09 20.42
CA ASP A 72 -6.27 -7.70 20.75
C ASP A 72 -7.22 -6.70 20.06
N TYR A 73 -8.48 -7.10 19.81
CA TYR A 73 -9.45 -6.21 19.19
C TYR A 73 -10.09 -5.31 20.26
N TYR A 74 -9.71 -4.06 20.24
CA TYR A 74 -10.25 -3.03 21.11
C TYR A 74 -10.77 -1.84 20.30
N VAL A 75 -11.84 -1.24 20.80
CA VAL A 75 -12.18 0.15 20.53
C VAL A 75 -11.74 0.93 21.76
N ALA A 76 -10.79 1.82 21.59
CA ALA A 76 -10.27 2.68 22.63
C ALA A 76 -10.70 4.13 22.37
N VAL A 77 -11.28 4.79 23.35
CA VAL A 77 -11.73 6.18 23.25
C VAL A 77 -11.01 7.01 24.32
N LEU A 78 -10.13 7.91 23.89
CA LEU A 78 -9.53 8.90 24.78
C LEU A 78 -10.50 10.06 24.93
N VAL A 79 -10.95 10.30 26.15
CA VAL A 79 -11.75 11.50 26.49
C VAL A 79 -10.88 12.53 27.15
N GLU A 80 -11.06 13.79 26.77
CA GLU A 80 -10.31 14.94 27.28
C GLU A 80 -11.24 16.08 27.67
N ASN A 81 -11.05 16.65 28.88
CA ASN A 81 -11.66 17.89 29.23
C ASN A 81 -10.65 18.76 29.99
N LYS A 82 -10.32 19.94 29.46
CA LYS A 82 -9.31 20.87 30.03
C LYS A 82 -9.65 21.39 31.42
N GLU A 83 -10.93 21.39 31.79
CA GLU A 83 -11.38 21.75 33.11
C GLU A 83 -11.29 20.62 34.15
N GLY A 84 -10.85 19.43 33.70
CA GLY A 84 -10.73 18.21 34.48
C GLY A 84 -11.93 17.28 34.36
N LEU A 85 -11.66 15.96 34.52
CA LEU A 85 -12.69 14.93 34.41
C LEU A 85 -13.45 14.67 35.71
N PHE A 86 -12.85 15.01 36.88
CA PHE A 86 -13.43 14.74 38.19
C PHE A 86 -14.49 15.78 38.57
N THR A 87 -15.50 15.91 37.74
CA THR A 87 -16.73 16.70 38.00
C THR A 87 -17.94 15.79 37.81
N LYS A 88 -19.04 16.04 38.53
CA LYS A 88 -20.25 15.22 38.38
C LYS A 88 -20.70 15.13 36.93
N LYS A 89 -20.70 16.24 36.19
CA LYS A 89 -21.10 16.30 34.79
C LYS A 89 -20.23 15.40 33.92
N ASN A 90 -18.91 15.52 34.03
CA ASN A 90 -17.98 14.79 33.16
C ASN A 90 -17.98 13.30 33.51
N LEU A 91 -17.98 12.93 34.80
CA LEU A 91 -18.09 11.54 35.24
C LEU A 91 -19.40 10.89 34.76
N SER A 92 -20.54 11.62 34.84
CA SER A 92 -21.83 11.14 34.33
C SER A 92 -21.79 10.93 32.80
N LEU A 93 -21.15 11.84 32.05
CA LEU A 93 -21.01 11.71 30.60
C LEU A 93 -20.07 10.55 30.19
N ILE A 94 -18.99 10.33 30.97
CA ILE A 94 -18.09 9.17 30.75
C ILE A 94 -18.88 7.87 30.95
N ARG A 95 -19.66 7.78 32.05
CA ARG A 95 -20.51 6.61 32.33
C ARG A 95 -21.53 6.37 31.21
N GLU A 96 -22.20 7.44 30.77
CA GLU A 96 -23.21 7.36 29.72
C GLU A 96 -22.56 6.89 28.40
N LEU A 97 -21.38 7.43 28.04
CA LEU A 97 -20.64 7.02 26.85
C LEU A 97 -20.16 5.57 26.97
N SER A 98 -19.66 5.17 28.14
CA SER A 98 -19.26 3.78 28.42
C SER A 98 -20.42 2.81 28.22
N ASN A 99 -21.57 3.09 28.83
CA ASN A 99 -22.75 2.24 28.69
C ASN A 99 -23.22 2.19 27.23
N GLU A 100 -23.26 3.32 26.53
CA GLU A 100 -23.71 3.36 25.14
C GLU A 100 -22.74 2.59 24.22
N LEU A 101 -21.43 2.65 24.45
CA LEU A 101 -20.44 1.85 23.74
C LEU A 101 -20.63 0.36 24.02
N MET A 102 -20.84 -0.03 25.28
CA MET A 102 -21.06 -1.43 25.65
C MET A 102 -22.32 -2.01 25.05
N ASP A 103 -23.43 -1.24 25.06
CA ASP A 103 -24.74 -1.70 24.61
C ASP A 103 -24.92 -1.66 23.09
N SER A 104 -24.25 -0.73 22.41
CA SER A 104 -24.51 -0.44 20.98
C SER A 104 -23.43 -0.91 20.02
N LEU A 105 -22.24 -1.29 20.49
CA LEU A 105 -21.24 -1.94 19.64
C LEU A 105 -21.59 -3.41 19.48
N SER A 106 -21.71 -3.87 18.23
CA SER A 106 -22.19 -5.23 17.90
C SER A 106 -21.33 -6.36 18.48
N TYR A 107 -20.06 -6.10 18.74
CA TYR A 107 -19.09 -7.11 19.23
C TYR A 107 -18.49 -6.77 20.59
N SER A 108 -19.09 -5.88 21.36
CA SER A 108 -18.63 -5.56 22.72
C SER A 108 -18.62 -6.79 23.63
N GLU A 109 -17.57 -6.94 24.43
CA GLU A 109 -17.40 -8.02 25.41
C GLU A 109 -17.28 -7.47 26.84
N LYS A 110 -16.35 -6.57 27.03
CA LYS A 110 -16.04 -5.96 28.33
C LYS A 110 -15.63 -4.50 28.13
N ILE A 111 -16.02 -3.66 29.10
CA ILE A 111 -15.60 -2.28 29.11
C ILE A 111 -14.70 -2.00 30.34
N THR A 112 -13.73 -1.13 30.15
CA THR A 112 -12.87 -0.61 31.21
C THR A 112 -12.81 0.91 31.06
N SER A 113 -13.35 1.61 32.02
CA SER A 113 -13.31 3.08 32.09
C SER A 113 -13.14 3.53 33.52
N LEU A 114 -12.92 4.82 33.72
CA LEU A 114 -12.84 5.41 35.08
C LEU A 114 -14.12 5.12 35.91
N THR A 115 -15.28 4.99 35.24
CA THR A 115 -16.58 4.78 35.90
C THR A 115 -16.95 3.31 36.07
N ASP A 116 -16.29 2.41 35.39
CA ASP A 116 -16.61 0.97 35.37
C ASP A 116 -15.51 0.12 36.01
N LEU A 117 -14.34 0.72 36.28
CA LEU A 117 -13.22 0.02 36.85
C LEU A 117 -13.48 -0.33 38.32
N GLU A 118 -13.33 -1.63 38.60
CA GLU A 118 -13.37 -2.19 39.94
C GLU A 118 -11.97 -2.62 40.36
N PHE A 119 -11.63 -2.47 41.63
CA PHE A 119 -10.36 -2.90 42.19
C PHE A 119 -10.51 -3.46 43.59
N MET A 120 -9.56 -4.28 43.96
CA MET A 120 -9.52 -4.91 45.26
C MET A 120 -9.13 -3.93 46.35
N VAL A 121 -9.93 -3.93 47.42
CA VAL A 121 -9.64 -3.19 48.65
C VAL A 121 -9.61 -4.18 49.80
N GLY A 122 -8.57 -4.11 50.61
CA GLY A 122 -8.51 -4.86 51.87
C GLY A 122 -9.53 -4.30 52.89
N THR A 123 -10.31 -5.21 53.47
CA THR A 123 -11.24 -4.90 54.56
C THR A 123 -10.87 -5.72 55.80
N ASP A 124 -11.43 -5.37 56.98
CA ASP A 124 -11.17 -6.09 58.23
C ASP A 124 -11.59 -7.58 58.11
N ASP A 125 -12.55 -7.92 57.27
CA ASP A 125 -13.09 -9.27 57.07
C ASP A 125 -12.53 -9.98 55.81
N GLY A 126 -11.58 -9.35 55.05
CA GLY A 126 -11.00 -9.95 53.85
C GLY A 126 -10.75 -8.94 52.73
N MET A 127 -11.15 -9.28 51.51
CA MET A 127 -11.05 -8.39 50.34
C MET A 127 -12.41 -8.18 49.67
N GLU A 128 -12.66 -6.97 49.27
CA GLU A 128 -13.89 -6.58 48.56
C GLU A 128 -13.56 -5.86 47.25
N LEU A 129 -14.35 -6.14 46.23
CA LEU A 129 -14.26 -5.45 44.95
C LEU A 129 -15.03 -4.15 45.03
N GLN A 130 -14.39 -3.03 44.82
CA GLN A 130 -15.01 -1.70 44.93
C GLN A 130 -14.79 -0.88 43.66
N GLN A 131 -15.87 -0.22 43.18
CA GLN A 131 -15.77 0.75 42.10
C GLN A 131 -15.04 2.02 42.49
N ILE A 132 -14.29 2.61 41.54
CA ILE A 132 -13.64 3.91 41.73
C ILE A 132 -14.72 5.00 41.86
N VAL A 133 -15.67 5.03 40.95
CA VAL A 133 -16.76 5.99 40.89
C VAL A 133 -18.04 5.30 41.35
N PRO A 134 -18.65 5.70 42.47
CA PRO A 134 -19.88 5.06 42.97
C PRO A 134 -21.03 5.26 41.98
N GLU A 135 -22.09 4.41 42.09
CA GLU A 135 -23.28 4.53 41.24
C GLU A 135 -23.90 5.94 41.33
N GLU A 136 -24.08 6.47 42.55
CA GLU A 136 -24.47 7.84 42.77
C GLU A 136 -23.24 8.73 42.90
N ILE A 137 -23.00 9.55 41.86
CA ILE A 137 -21.87 10.47 41.83
C ILE A 137 -22.17 11.68 42.77
N PRO A 138 -21.32 11.97 43.76
CA PRO A 138 -21.56 13.06 44.70
C PRO A 138 -21.59 14.43 44.01
N ASP A 139 -22.39 15.34 44.60
CA ASP A 139 -22.50 16.73 44.14
C ASP A 139 -21.46 17.66 44.80
N ASP A 140 -20.94 17.25 45.94
CA ASP A 140 -20.00 18.05 46.73
C ASP A 140 -18.55 17.83 46.31
N GLN A 141 -17.73 18.85 46.44
CA GLN A 141 -16.33 18.82 46.06
C GLN A 141 -15.54 17.79 46.89
N ALA A 142 -15.88 17.59 48.17
CA ALA A 142 -15.19 16.63 49.00
C ALA A 142 -15.37 15.18 48.54
N GLY A 143 -16.58 14.82 48.06
CA GLY A 143 -16.85 13.52 47.48
C GLY A 143 -16.11 13.30 46.12
N LEU A 144 -16.05 14.35 45.29
CA LEU A 144 -15.29 14.30 44.03
C LEU A 144 -13.78 14.18 44.26
N ASP A 145 -13.24 14.88 45.26
CA ASP A 145 -11.82 14.79 45.65
C ASP A 145 -11.49 13.41 46.22
N ALA A 146 -12.41 12.77 46.94
CA ALA A 146 -12.27 11.41 47.43
C ALA A 146 -12.21 10.40 46.28
N ILE A 147 -13.08 10.55 45.26
CA ILE A 147 -13.02 9.74 44.03
C ILE A 147 -11.66 9.91 43.33
N ARG A 148 -11.19 11.13 43.19
CA ARG A 148 -9.89 11.44 42.61
C ARG A 148 -8.75 10.77 43.39
N ALA A 149 -8.73 10.92 44.72
CA ALA A 149 -7.72 10.31 45.59
C ALA A 149 -7.73 8.77 45.46
N LYS A 150 -8.94 8.17 45.40
CA LYS A 150 -9.11 6.72 45.20
C LYS A 150 -8.58 6.27 43.84
N ALA A 151 -8.85 6.99 42.76
CA ALA A 151 -8.32 6.68 41.42
C ALA A 151 -6.78 6.68 41.38
N TYR A 152 -6.14 7.66 42.00
CA TYR A 152 -4.69 7.78 42.05
C TYR A 152 -4.00 6.88 43.07
N SER A 153 -4.74 6.22 43.96
CA SER A 153 -4.17 5.26 44.92
C SER A 153 -3.71 3.97 44.26
N LYS A 154 -4.19 3.69 43.04
CA LYS A 154 -3.82 2.51 42.27
C LYS A 154 -2.89 2.87 41.10
N GLU A 155 -1.73 2.24 41.07
CA GLU A 155 -0.69 2.52 40.07
C GLU A 155 -1.16 2.28 38.64
N TYR A 156 -1.93 1.21 38.41
CA TYR A 156 -2.53 0.91 37.10
C TYR A 156 -3.38 2.07 36.57
N VAL A 157 -4.24 2.66 37.43
CA VAL A 157 -5.12 3.76 37.03
C VAL A 157 -4.31 5.01 36.68
N SER A 158 -3.36 5.38 37.54
CA SER A 158 -2.54 6.58 37.36
C SER A 158 -1.54 6.47 36.20
N LYS A 159 -1.11 5.26 35.83
CA LYS A 159 -0.17 5.04 34.71
C LYS A 159 -0.86 4.87 33.36
N LYS A 160 -2.07 4.29 33.34
CA LYS A 160 -2.68 3.83 32.09
C LYS A 160 -4.05 4.43 31.78
N LEU A 161 -4.87 4.66 32.75
CA LEU A 161 -6.28 4.99 32.55
C LEU A 161 -6.56 6.48 32.64
N VAL A 162 -5.90 7.20 33.54
CA VAL A 162 -6.14 8.64 33.81
C VAL A 162 -4.82 9.40 33.79
N SER A 163 -4.80 10.56 33.13
CA SER A 163 -3.62 11.45 33.15
C SER A 163 -3.33 12.02 34.53
N LYS A 164 -2.05 12.37 34.79
CA LYS A 164 -1.61 12.92 36.11
C LYS A 164 -2.36 14.17 36.53
N ASP A 165 -2.74 15.00 35.58
CA ASP A 165 -3.52 16.22 35.82
C ASP A 165 -5.02 15.96 35.96
N GLY A 166 -5.51 14.79 35.58
CA GLY A 166 -6.93 14.41 35.61
C GLY A 166 -7.77 15.01 34.50
N THR A 167 -7.13 15.43 33.40
CA THR A 167 -7.82 16.01 32.24
C THR A 167 -8.17 14.99 31.17
N MET A 168 -7.50 13.83 31.16
CA MET A 168 -7.70 12.76 30.15
C MET A 168 -7.96 11.41 30.80
N SER A 169 -8.80 10.60 30.16
CA SER A 169 -9.03 9.21 30.55
C SER A 169 -9.36 8.32 29.34
N TRP A 170 -8.96 7.05 29.43
CA TRP A 170 -9.36 6.04 28.47
C TRP A 170 -10.71 5.40 28.81
N ILE A 171 -11.47 5.10 27.76
CA ILE A 171 -12.58 4.14 27.76
C ILE A 171 -12.14 3.03 26.79
N LEU A 172 -11.94 1.82 27.29
CA LEU A 172 -11.45 0.68 26.54
C LEU A 172 -12.56 -0.36 26.41
N VAL A 173 -13.01 -0.66 25.20
CA VAL A 173 -14.01 -1.70 24.92
C VAL A 173 -13.32 -2.87 24.28
N LYS A 174 -13.17 -3.96 25.01
CA LYS A 174 -12.70 -5.25 24.48
C LYS A 174 -13.80 -5.85 23.59
N LEU A 175 -13.42 -6.39 22.46
CA LEU A 175 -14.34 -6.97 21.49
C LEU A 175 -14.25 -8.48 21.49
N ARG A 176 -15.40 -9.14 21.28
CA ARG A 176 -15.47 -10.58 21.02
C ARG A 176 -14.77 -10.91 19.70
N PRO A 177 -14.25 -12.13 19.53
CA PRO A 177 -13.72 -12.58 18.26
C PRO A 177 -14.75 -12.39 17.13
N TYR A 178 -14.30 -11.87 16.01
CA TYR A 178 -15.17 -11.70 14.85
C TYR A 178 -15.54 -13.05 14.22
N PRO A 179 -16.73 -13.16 13.62
CA PRO A 179 -17.11 -14.36 12.86
C PRO A 179 -16.16 -14.55 11.67
N SER A 180 -15.96 -15.80 11.26
CA SER A 180 -15.10 -16.12 10.12
C SER A 180 -15.57 -15.44 8.84
N ASP A 181 -14.62 -15.06 7.98
CA ASP A 181 -14.87 -14.38 6.70
C ASP A 181 -15.92 -15.07 5.82
N SER A 182 -15.93 -16.40 5.83
CA SER A 182 -16.88 -17.18 5.05
C SER A 182 -18.34 -16.97 5.47
N LEU A 183 -18.59 -16.70 6.75
CA LEU A 183 -19.94 -16.52 7.27
C LEU A 183 -20.53 -15.17 6.84
N TRP A 184 -19.87 -14.06 7.22
CA TRP A 184 -20.43 -12.73 6.92
C TRP A 184 -20.42 -12.39 5.43
N ARG A 185 -19.47 -12.94 4.64
CA ARG A 185 -19.46 -12.80 3.17
C ARG A 185 -20.58 -13.56 2.51
N ALA A 186 -20.91 -14.78 2.97
CA ALA A 186 -22.02 -15.56 2.44
C ALA A 186 -23.36 -14.86 2.65
N GLU A 187 -23.50 -14.12 3.75
CA GLU A 187 -24.69 -13.35 4.08
C GLU A 187 -24.72 -11.95 3.45
N GLY A 188 -23.66 -11.55 2.77
CA GLY A 188 -23.53 -10.23 2.15
C GLY A 188 -23.49 -9.06 3.15
N MET A 189 -23.05 -9.34 4.39
CA MET A 189 -22.88 -8.34 5.44
C MET A 189 -21.60 -7.52 5.25
N GLU A 190 -21.54 -6.37 5.92
CA GLU A 190 -20.33 -5.57 6.04
C GLU A 190 -19.26 -6.33 6.86
N ALA A 191 -17.98 -6.12 6.56
CA ALA A 191 -16.91 -6.68 7.37
C ALA A 191 -17.06 -6.25 8.84
N PRO A 192 -17.00 -7.18 9.81
CA PRO A 192 -17.20 -6.88 11.23
C PRO A 192 -16.34 -5.75 11.77
N GLU A 193 -15.06 -5.68 11.36
CA GLU A 193 -14.18 -4.57 11.72
C GLU A 193 -14.69 -3.21 11.23
N ASN A 194 -15.15 -3.14 9.98
CA ASN A 194 -15.69 -1.92 9.40
C ASN A 194 -16.99 -1.50 10.08
N GLN A 195 -17.86 -2.46 10.37
CA GLN A 195 -19.09 -2.24 11.11
C GLN A 195 -18.77 -1.65 12.49
N THR A 196 -17.89 -2.28 13.26
CA THR A 196 -17.49 -1.83 14.60
C THR A 196 -16.88 -0.42 14.57
N GLY A 197 -15.96 -0.16 13.61
CA GLY A 197 -15.36 1.17 13.45
C GLY A 197 -16.38 2.25 13.11
N ARG A 198 -17.36 1.94 12.27
CA ARG A 198 -18.46 2.85 11.92
C ARG A 198 -19.39 3.12 13.11
N GLU A 199 -19.74 2.08 13.85
CA GLU A 199 -20.57 2.20 15.06
C GLU A 199 -19.89 3.06 16.12
N ALA A 200 -18.59 2.83 16.38
CA ALA A 200 -17.80 3.63 17.32
C ALA A 200 -17.79 5.13 16.94
N ILE A 201 -17.62 5.46 15.66
CA ILE A 201 -17.68 6.84 15.18
C ILE A 201 -19.07 7.45 15.44
N ASN A 202 -20.13 6.71 15.10
CA ASN A 202 -21.49 7.19 15.25
C ASN A 202 -21.90 7.43 16.72
N ILE A 203 -21.30 6.68 17.65
CA ILE A 203 -21.54 6.84 19.09
C ILE A 203 -20.73 8.01 19.63
N CYS A 204 -19.41 7.98 19.46
CA CYS A 204 -18.48 8.92 20.10
C CYS A 204 -18.66 10.36 19.63
N PHE A 205 -18.99 10.59 18.36
CA PHE A 205 -19.14 11.96 17.83
C PHE A 205 -20.58 12.50 17.90
N LYS A 206 -21.42 11.98 18.79
CA LYS A 206 -22.70 12.62 19.10
C LYS A 206 -22.48 13.96 19.82
N ASP A 207 -23.28 14.96 19.50
CA ASP A 207 -23.17 16.31 20.07
C ASP A 207 -23.14 16.35 21.61
N LYS A 208 -23.87 15.43 22.27
CA LYS A 208 -23.90 15.34 23.75
C LYS A 208 -22.54 15.03 24.37
N TYR A 209 -21.63 14.36 23.64
CA TYR A 209 -20.29 14.01 24.12
C TYR A 209 -19.20 15.00 23.68
N SER A 210 -19.56 16.05 22.96
CA SER A 210 -18.60 17.03 22.42
C SER A 210 -17.72 17.68 23.50
N SER A 211 -18.26 17.86 24.74
CA SER A 211 -17.50 18.40 25.87
C SER A 211 -16.39 17.49 26.39
N LEU A 212 -16.43 16.20 26.06
CA LEU A 212 -15.40 15.20 26.37
C LEU A 212 -14.33 15.07 25.27
N ASN A 213 -14.45 15.81 24.18
CA ASN A 213 -13.51 15.78 23.04
C ASN A 213 -13.02 14.35 22.71
N PRO A 214 -13.92 13.39 22.41
CA PRO A 214 -13.53 12.00 22.25
C PRO A 214 -12.62 11.80 21.04
N ASN A 215 -11.51 11.08 21.21
CA ASN A 215 -10.61 10.65 20.17
C ASN A 215 -10.52 9.12 20.16
N ILE A 216 -10.82 8.51 19.01
CA ILE A 216 -10.97 7.07 18.88
C ILE A 216 -9.67 6.44 18.38
N ALA A 217 -9.28 5.31 18.96
CA ALA A 217 -8.18 4.47 18.54
C ALA A 217 -8.62 2.99 18.47
N GLY A 218 -7.70 2.13 18.04
CA GLY A 218 -7.92 0.70 17.86
C GLY A 218 -8.07 0.31 16.39
N MET A 219 -7.72 -0.94 16.08
CA MET A 219 -7.67 -1.45 14.71
C MET A 219 -9.00 -1.31 13.95
N PRO A 220 -10.18 -1.59 14.56
CA PRO A 220 -11.45 -1.44 13.85
C PRO A 220 -11.72 -0.02 13.37
N TYR A 221 -11.44 0.98 14.22
CA TYR A 221 -11.55 2.38 13.82
C TYR A 221 -10.56 2.76 12.72
N MET A 222 -9.29 2.38 12.90
CA MET A 222 -8.23 2.72 11.95
C MET A 222 -8.47 2.10 10.59
N ASN A 223 -8.88 0.83 10.52
CA ASN A 223 -9.17 0.13 9.27
C ASN A 223 -10.39 0.76 8.55
N TYR A 224 -11.45 1.06 9.28
CA TYR A 224 -12.62 1.73 8.71
C TYR A 224 -12.28 3.14 8.20
N ALA A 225 -11.63 3.96 9.01
CA ALA A 225 -11.29 5.34 8.65
C ALA A 225 -10.33 5.39 7.45
N LYS A 226 -9.32 4.51 7.44
CA LYS A 226 -8.41 4.31 6.31
C LYS A 226 -9.16 3.90 5.03
N ALA A 227 -10.06 2.92 5.14
CA ALA A 227 -10.85 2.44 3.99
C ALA A 227 -11.74 3.56 3.42
N GLN A 228 -12.42 4.33 4.26
CA GLN A 228 -13.26 5.46 3.82
C GLN A 228 -12.41 6.57 3.17
N TYR A 229 -11.27 6.90 3.77
CA TYR A 229 -10.34 7.87 3.20
C TYR A 229 -9.86 7.42 1.81
N ILE A 230 -9.34 6.19 1.68
CA ILE A 230 -8.82 5.69 0.41
C ILE A 230 -9.92 5.63 -0.65
N LYS A 231 -11.13 5.20 -0.30
CA LYS A 231 -12.28 5.18 -1.23
C LYS A 231 -12.62 6.56 -1.78
N THR A 232 -12.64 7.57 -0.91
CA THR A 232 -12.91 8.97 -1.30
C THR A 232 -11.76 9.53 -2.13
N GLU A 233 -10.53 9.31 -1.69
CA GLU A 233 -9.32 9.77 -2.36
C GLU A 233 -9.13 9.11 -3.71
N MET A 234 -9.36 7.80 -3.84
CA MET A 234 -9.33 7.07 -5.11
C MET A 234 -10.29 7.70 -6.13
N SER A 235 -11.51 8.02 -5.71
CA SER A 235 -12.49 8.67 -6.58
C SER A 235 -12.04 10.06 -7.01
N ARG A 236 -11.48 10.85 -6.10
CA ARG A 236 -10.94 12.19 -6.35
C ARG A 236 -9.76 12.14 -7.33
N LEU A 237 -8.78 11.29 -7.07
CA LEU A 237 -7.57 11.19 -7.89
C LEU A 237 -7.86 10.61 -9.27
N MET A 238 -8.79 9.65 -9.40
CA MET A 238 -9.25 9.12 -10.67
C MET A 238 -9.91 10.23 -11.52
N MET A 239 -10.76 11.04 -10.89
CA MET A 239 -11.42 12.16 -11.59
C MET A 239 -10.37 13.18 -12.09
N ILE A 240 -9.40 13.54 -11.24
CA ILE A 240 -8.29 14.44 -11.62
C ILE A 240 -7.50 13.85 -12.80
N ALA A 241 -7.13 12.57 -12.72
CA ALA A 241 -6.39 11.90 -13.79
C ALA A 241 -7.14 11.90 -15.13
N ILE A 242 -8.45 11.63 -15.11
CA ILE A 242 -9.30 11.68 -16.31
C ILE A 242 -9.36 13.11 -16.88
N ILE A 243 -9.57 14.12 -16.03
CA ILE A 243 -9.64 15.52 -16.46
C ILE A 243 -8.30 15.97 -17.07
N VAL A 244 -7.19 15.65 -16.40
CA VAL A 244 -5.84 15.98 -16.89
C VAL A 244 -5.56 15.27 -18.22
N ALA A 245 -5.87 13.97 -18.32
CA ALA A 245 -5.75 13.22 -19.56
C ALA A 245 -6.59 13.83 -20.69
N LEU A 246 -7.85 14.22 -20.42
CA LEU A 246 -8.72 14.91 -21.39
C LEU A 246 -8.10 16.22 -21.89
N ILE A 247 -7.60 17.05 -20.98
CA ILE A 247 -6.97 18.34 -21.33
C ILE A 247 -5.74 18.11 -22.21
N VAL A 248 -4.80 17.27 -21.74
CA VAL A 248 -3.54 17.01 -22.45
C VAL A 248 -3.80 16.36 -23.81
N MET A 249 -4.68 15.36 -23.89
CA MET A 249 -5.06 14.73 -25.16
C MET A 249 -5.74 15.73 -26.12
N THR A 250 -6.57 16.63 -25.62
CA THR A 250 -7.20 17.65 -26.45
C THR A 250 -6.17 18.60 -27.08
N ILE A 251 -5.19 19.04 -26.28
CA ILE A 251 -4.09 19.90 -26.75
C ILE A 251 -3.25 19.16 -27.80
N VAL A 252 -2.94 17.88 -27.54
CA VAL A 252 -2.06 17.07 -28.36
C VAL A 252 -2.73 16.61 -29.65
N THR A 253 -3.91 15.98 -29.57
CA THR A 253 -4.57 15.37 -30.74
C THR A 253 -5.38 16.36 -31.55
N ARG A 254 -5.85 17.45 -30.94
CA ARG A 254 -6.74 18.47 -31.54
C ARG A 254 -7.92 17.85 -32.29
N SER A 255 -8.41 16.72 -31.79
CA SER A 255 -9.46 15.93 -32.42
C SER A 255 -10.36 15.28 -31.38
N LEU A 256 -11.67 15.53 -31.49
CA LEU A 256 -12.64 14.92 -30.56
C LEU A 256 -12.57 13.39 -30.53
N ARG A 257 -12.33 12.75 -31.69
CA ARG A 257 -12.19 11.30 -31.77
C ARG A 257 -10.87 10.80 -31.17
N GLY A 258 -9.79 11.57 -31.34
CA GLY A 258 -8.50 11.29 -30.75
C GLY A 258 -8.51 11.38 -29.21
N VAL A 259 -9.52 12.04 -28.64
CA VAL A 259 -9.74 12.14 -27.19
C VAL A 259 -10.74 11.09 -26.70
N LEU A 260 -11.93 11.04 -27.29
CA LEU A 260 -13.03 10.20 -26.79
C LEU A 260 -12.77 8.70 -26.95
N ILE A 261 -12.17 8.27 -28.09
CA ILE A 261 -11.95 6.83 -28.33
C ILE A 261 -10.99 6.23 -27.29
N PRO A 262 -9.79 6.80 -27.03
CA PRO A 262 -8.91 6.29 -26.00
C PRO A 262 -9.53 6.24 -24.61
N ILE A 263 -10.23 7.29 -24.20
CA ILE A 263 -10.84 7.34 -22.86
C ILE A 263 -11.95 6.32 -22.71
N MET A 264 -12.84 6.22 -23.69
CA MET A 264 -13.91 5.21 -23.66
C MET A 264 -13.36 3.79 -23.66
N THR A 265 -12.36 3.50 -24.50
CA THR A 265 -11.71 2.17 -24.51
C THR A 265 -10.98 1.87 -23.21
N SER A 266 -10.36 2.86 -22.57
CA SER A 266 -9.72 2.69 -21.28
C SER A 266 -10.72 2.35 -20.17
N ILE A 267 -11.82 3.10 -20.09
CA ILE A 267 -12.88 2.85 -19.09
C ILE A 267 -13.48 1.46 -19.28
N VAL A 268 -13.79 1.09 -20.53
CA VAL A 268 -14.36 -0.22 -20.84
C VAL A 268 -13.37 -1.36 -20.48
N ALA A 269 -12.09 -1.20 -20.78
CA ALA A 269 -11.05 -2.16 -20.44
C ALA A 269 -10.94 -2.37 -18.92
N ILE A 270 -11.01 -1.28 -18.14
CA ILE A 270 -10.99 -1.34 -16.68
C ILE A 270 -12.23 -2.06 -16.15
N ILE A 271 -13.43 -1.76 -16.68
CA ILE A 271 -14.68 -2.45 -16.28
C ILE A 271 -14.58 -3.94 -16.56
N ILE A 272 -14.04 -4.33 -17.72
CA ILE A 272 -13.83 -5.74 -18.07
C ILE A 272 -12.85 -6.40 -17.10
N ALA A 273 -11.71 -5.77 -16.83
CA ALA A 273 -10.71 -6.28 -15.90
C ALA A 273 -11.28 -6.48 -14.49
N MET A 274 -11.87 -5.44 -13.92
CA MET A 274 -12.45 -5.48 -12.58
C MET A 274 -13.62 -6.48 -12.49
N GLY A 275 -14.44 -6.56 -13.54
CA GLY A 275 -15.51 -7.53 -13.59
C GLY A 275 -15.01 -8.98 -13.61
N ILE A 276 -13.96 -9.28 -14.36
CA ILE A 276 -13.31 -10.61 -14.37
C ILE A 276 -12.71 -10.92 -13.00
N ILE A 277 -12.02 -9.96 -12.38
CA ILE A 277 -11.46 -10.08 -11.03
C ILE A 277 -12.58 -10.44 -10.04
N GLY A 278 -13.72 -9.76 -10.11
CA GLY A 278 -14.88 -10.04 -9.26
C GLY A 278 -15.47 -11.44 -9.50
N TRP A 279 -15.55 -11.91 -10.76
CA TRP A 279 -16.02 -13.26 -11.08
C TRP A 279 -15.06 -14.36 -10.57
N LEU A 280 -13.76 -14.11 -10.63
CA LEU A 280 -12.73 -15.04 -10.14
C LEU A 280 -12.58 -14.99 -8.62
N GLY A 281 -13.20 -14.04 -7.92
CA GLY A 281 -13.07 -13.86 -6.48
C GLY A 281 -11.63 -13.58 -6.03
N LEU A 282 -10.87 -12.83 -6.85
CA LEU A 282 -9.48 -12.55 -6.54
C LEU A 282 -9.36 -11.52 -5.41
N TYR A 283 -8.32 -11.66 -4.62
CA TYR A 283 -7.96 -10.74 -3.56
C TYR A 283 -7.78 -9.30 -4.08
N LEU A 284 -8.41 -8.35 -3.41
CA LEU A 284 -8.29 -6.93 -3.68
C LEU A 284 -7.98 -6.19 -2.39
N ASP A 285 -6.87 -5.48 -2.36
CA ASP A 285 -6.56 -4.45 -1.38
C ASP A 285 -6.85 -3.08 -1.99
N MET A 286 -7.38 -2.17 -1.18
CA MET A 286 -7.84 -0.87 -1.67
C MET A 286 -6.72 -0.02 -2.24
N SER A 287 -5.54 -0.02 -1.59
CA SER A 287 -4.40 0.80 -1.99
C SER A 287 -3.76 0.29 -3.28
N THR A 288 -3.51 -1.03 -3.38
CA THR A 288 -2.87 -1.64 -4.55
C THR A 288 -3.79 -1.70 -5.77
N THR A 289 -5.11 -1.83 -5.55
CA THR A 289 -6.10 -1.77 -6.63
C THR A 289 -6.10 -0.42 -7.34
N MET A 290 -5.89 0.67 -6.60
CA MET A 290 -5.75 2.00 -7.19
C MET A 290 -4.61 2.06 -8.20
N ILE A 291 -3.45 1.48 -7.89
CA ILE A 291 -2.31 1.41 -8.81
C ILE A 291 -2.68 0.63 -10.07
N THR A 292 -3.31 -0.55 -9.90
CA THR A 292 -3.76 -1.42 -11.00
C THR A 292 -4.67 -0.67 -11.98
N VAL A 293 -5.68 0.04 -11.46
CA VAL A 293 -6.64 0.79 -12.27
C VAL A 293 -5.98 1.95 -13.01
N MET A 294 -5.13 2.72 -12.31
CA MET A 294 -4.44 3.86 -12.90
C MET A 294 -3.43 3.45 -13.96
N MET A 295 -2.70 2.36 -13.71
CA MET A 295 -1.77 1.79 -14.68
C MET A 295 -2.52 1.30 -15.94
N ALA A 296 -3.62 0.57 -15.76
CA ALA A 296 -4.44 0.13 -16.89
C ALA A 296 -4.97 1.31 -17.72
N PHE A 297 -5.40 2.39 -17.04
CA PHE A 297 -5.84 3.62 -17.70
C PHE A 297 -4.72 4.28 -18.50
N ALA A 298 -3.53 4.42 -17.91
CA ALA A 298 -2.38 5.02 -18.56
C ALA A 298 -1.91 4.22 -19.79
N VAL A 299 -1.77 2.88 -19.63
CA VAL A 299 -1.39 1.95 -20.70
C VAL A 299 -2.41 1.98 -21.85
N ALA A 300 -3.70 1.97 -21.52
CA ALA A 300 -4.75 2.01 -22.54
C ALA A 300 -4.72 3.30 -23.36
N ILE A 301 -4.47 4.44 -22.72
CA ILE A 301 -4.31 5.71 -23.42
C ILE A 301 -3.09 5.67 -24.33
N ALA A 302 -1.93 5.22 -23.84
CA ALA A 302 -0.69 5.15 -24.61
C ALA A 302 -0.87 4.33 -25.90
N TYR A 303 -1.36 3.12 -25.77
CA TYR A 303 -1.56 2.25 -26.93
C TYR A 303 -2.59 2.79 -27.94
N ASN A 304 -3.67 3.38 -27.45
CA ASN A 304 -4.65 4.05 -28.32
C ASN A 304 -4.06 5.22 -29.08
N ILE A 305 -3.14 5.99 -28.51
CA ILE A 305 -2.49 7.12 -29.18
C ILE A 305 -1.62 6.59 -30.34
N HIS A 306 -0.86 5.51 -30.13
CA HIS A 306 -0.12 4.89 -31.21
C HIS A 306 -1.04 4.44 -32.35
N VAL A 307 -2.12 3.71 -32.06
CA VAL A 307 -3.11 3.30 -33.07
C VAL A 307 -3.73 4.52 -33.78
N TYR A 308 -4.08 5.56 -33.02
CA TYR A 308 -4.69 6.76 -33.56
C TYR A 308 -3.75 7.57 -34.47
N SER A 309 -2.48 7.73 -34.09
CA SER A 309 -1.47 8.42 -34.89
C SER A 309 -1.24 7.71 -36.23
N PHE A 310 -1.07 6.38 -36.20
CA PHE A 310 -0.95 5.59 -37.45
C PHE A 310 -2.22 5.61 -38.28
N PHE A 311 -3.40 5.49 -37.67
CA PHE A 311 -4.67 5.62 -38.36
C PHE A 311 -4.77 6.96 -39.10
N ARG A 312 -4.40 8.05 -38.44
CA ARG A 312 -4.43 9.38 -39.05
C ARG A 312 -3.49 9.50 -40.22
N ALA A 313 -2.27 8.98 -40.08
CA ALA A 313 -1.29 8.95 -41.19
C ALA A 313 -1.79 8.14 -42.40
N GLN A 314 -2.42 6.99 -42.17
CA GLN A 314 -2.97 6.15 -43.21
C GLN A 314 -4.26 6.73 -43.83
N LEU A 315 -5.09 7.41 -43.02
CA LEU A 315 -6.29 8.06 -43.52
C LEU A 315 -5.98 9.14 -44.55
N LEU A 316 -4.88 9.86 -44.37
CA LEU A 316 -4.43 10.90 -45.32
C LEU A 316 -3.95 10.31 -46.65
N LYS A 317 -3.37 9.08 -46.61
CA LYS A 317 -2.91 8.39 -47.81
C LYS A 317 -4.08 7.72 -48.57
N THR A 318 -4.98 7.09 -47.82
CA THR A 318 -6.01 6.19 -48.41
C THR A 318 -7.37 6.87 -48.61
N HIS A 319 -7.62 7.99 -47.93
CA HIS A 319 -8.92 8.69 -47.87
C HIS A 319 -10.11 7.78 -47.50
N ASN A 320 -9.81 6.56 -47.00
CA ASN A 320 -10.79 5.55 -46.65
C ASN A 320 -10.60 5.10 -45.18
N ARG A 321 -11.57 5.41 -44.30
CA ARG A 321 -11.50 5.14 -42.88
C ARG A 321 -11.37 3.65 -42.56
N LYS A 322 -12.11 2.80 -43.29
CA LYS A 322 -12.02 1.34 -43.06
C LYS A 322 -10.62 0.81 -43.38
N GLN A 323 -10.10 1.20 -44.54
CA GLN A 323 -8.75 0.79 -44.96
C GLN A 323 -7.69 1.35 -44.02
N ALA A 324 -7.79 2.64 -43.63
CA ALA A 324 -6.86 3.27 -42.71
C ALA A 324 -6.87 2.59 -41.31
N ALA A 325 -8.03 2.16 -40.81
CA ALA A 325 -8.14 1.46 -39.54
C ALA A 325 -7.48 0.05 -39.62
N VAL A 326 -7.70 -0.66 -40.74
CA VAL A 326 -7.05 -1.97 -40.96
C VAL A 326 -5.54 -1.83 -41.08
N ASP A 327 -5.06 -0.84 -41.83
CA ASP A 327 -3.62 -0.62 -42.01
C ASP A 327 -2.93 -0.16 -40.72
N ALA A 328 -3.62 0.65 -39.89
CA ALA A 328 -3.11 1.04 -38.57
C ALA A 328 -2.92 -0.18 -37.65
N ILE A 329 -3.93 -1.05 -37.56
CA ILE A 329 -3.80 -2.27 -36.77
C ILE A 329 -2.72 -3.21 -37.33
N ALA A 330 -2.60 -3.31 -38.64
CA ALA A 330 -1.56 -4.14 -39.26
C ALA A 330 -0.14 -3.72 -38.84
N GLU A 331 0.12 -2.43 -38.66
CA GLU A 331 1.44 -1.93 -38.27
C GLU A 331 1.66 -1.85 -36.77
N VAL A 332 0.63 -1.52 -35.98
CA VAL A 332 0.77 -1.22 -34.54
C VAL A 332 0.49 -2.43 -33.66
N ALA A 333 -0.34 -3.39 -34.09
CA ALA A 333 -0.76 -4.50 -33.23
C ALA A 333 0.41 -5.32 -32.68
N TRP A 334 1.39 -5.65 -33.52
CA TRP A 334 2.54 -6.44 -33.10
C TRP A 334 3.39 -5.78 -32.01
N PRO A 335 3.88 -4.53 -32.21
CA PRO A 335 4.59 -3.80 -31.16
C PRO A 335 3.77 -3.66 -29.88
N THR A 336 2.49 -3.30 -29.99
CA THR A 336 1.59 -3.12 -28.84
C THR A 336 1.39 -4.41 -28.03
N ILE A 337 1.23 -5.56 -28.70
CA ILE A 337 1.13 -6.86 -28.02
C ILE A 337 2.42 -7.17 -27.26
N PHE A 338 3.58 -6.96 -27.88
CA PHE A 338 4.86 -7.19 -27.21
C PHE A 338 5.09 -6.25 -26.03
N SER A 339 4.79 -4.98 -26.18
CA SER A 339 4.83 -4.02 -25.11
C SER A 339 3.87 -4.41 -23.97
N GLY A 340 2.66 -4.86 -24.29
CA GLY A 340 1.75 -5.42 -23.30
C GLY A 340 2.31 -6.65 -22.59
N PHE A 341 3.00 -7.55 -23.29
CA PHE A 341 3.66 -8.71 -22.66
C PHE A 341 4.83 -8.31 -21.76
N THR A 342 5.61 -7.29 -22.11
CA THR A 342 6.69 -6.81 -21.23
C THR A 342 6.14 -6.18 -19.97
N THR A 343 5.08 -5.37 -20.07
CA THR A 343 4.40 -4.77 -18.92
C THR A 343 3.73 -5.84 -18.05
N LEU A 344 3.05 -6.81 -18.66
CA LEU A 344 2.47 -7.96 -17.96
C LEU A 344 3.56 -8.75 -17.21
N ALA A 345 4.67 -9.04 -17.87
CA ALA A 345 5.78 -9.77 -17.26
C ALA A 345 6.39 -9.00 -16.07
N ALA A 346 6.55 -7.68 -16.20
CA ALA A 346 7.01 -6.83 -15.11
C ALA A 346 6.06 -6.90 -13.90
N MET A 347 4.74 -6.85 -14.11
CA MET A 347 3.75 -6.96 -13.02
C MET A 347 3.75 -8.35 -12.39
N MET A 348 3.90 -9.41 -13.18
CA MET A 348 3.95 -10.78 -12.67
C MET A 348 5.17 -11.06 -11.78
N THR A 349 6.21 -10.22 -11.80
CA THR A 349 7.36 -10.37 -10.88
C THR A 349 6.99 -10.13 -9.42
N PHE A 350 5.89 -9.44 -9.14
CA PHE A 350 5.36 -9.30 -7.79
C PHE A 350 4.92 -10.62 -7.14
N LEU A 351 4.74 -11.69 -7.92
CA LEU A 351 4.51 -13.03 -7.36
C LEU A 351 5.70 -13.56 -6.55
N ALA A 352 6.89 -13.02 -6.76
CA ALA A 352 8.08 -13.37 -5.98
C ALA A 352 8.09 -12.73 -4.57
N MET A 353 7.19 -11.78 -4.29
CA MET A 353 7.07 -11.17 -2.97
C MET A 353 6.26 -12.05 -2.00
N ASN A 354 6.62 -12.03 -0.71
CA ASN A 354 5.89 -12.80 0.33
C ASN A 354 4.75 -12.01 0.98
N ILE A 355 4.14 -11.08 0.23
CA ILE A 355 3.03 -10.25 0.69
C ILE A 355 1.85 -10.42 -0.26
N VAL A 356 0.70 -10.82 0.28
CA VAL A 356 -0.50 -11.15 -0.49
C VAL A 356 -1.02 -9.98 -1.34
N PRO A 357 -1.17 -8.74 -0.84
CA PRO A 357 -1.57 -7.59 -1.65
C PRO A 357 -0.69 -7.36 -2.87
N MET A 358 0.63 -7.54 -2.74
CA MET A 358 1.58 -7.37 -3.85
C MET A 358 1.45 -8.48 -4.89
N LYS A 359 1.33 -9.75 -4.45
CA LYS A 359 1.04 -10.87 -5.36
C LYS A 359 -0.26 -10.67 -6.12
N ALA A 360 -1.31 -10.28 -5.39
CA ALA A 360 -2.61 -10.01 -5.99
C ALA A 360 -2.56 -8.84 -6.97
N MET A 361 -1.87 -7.76 -6.63
CA MET A 361 -1.67 -6.63 -7.54
C MET A 361 -0.99 -7.07 -8.84
N GLY A 362 0.02 -7.93 -8.77
CA GLY A 362 0.67 -8.49 -9.95
C GLY A 362 -0.31 -9.21 -10.88
N ILE A 363 -1.14 -10.11 -10.33
CA ILE A 363 -2.16 -10.86 -11.08
C ILE A 363 -3.24 -9.93 -11.63
N ASN A 364 -3.77 -9.04 -10.80
CA ASN A 364 -4.85 -8.12 -11.17
C ASN A 364 -4.38 -7.15 -12.26
N SER A 365 -3.14 -6.65 -12.17
CA SER A 365 -2.54 -5.80 -13.19
C SER A 365 -2.30 -6.55 -14.50
N ALA A 366 -1.88 -7.80 -14.45
CA ALA A 366 -1.73 -8.64 -15.63
C ALA A 366 -3.08 -8.83 -16.35
N LEU A 367 -4.16 -9.14 -15.61
CA LEU A 367 -5.52 -9.25 -16.16
C LEU A 367 -6.00 -7.91 -16.74
N ALA A 368 -5.67 -6.81 -16.10
CA ALA A 368 -6.02 -5.48 -16.58
C ALA A 368 -5.31 -5.15 -17.91
N ILE A 369 -4.02 -5.47 -18.04
CA ILE A 369 -3.27 -5.29 -19.28
C ILE A 369 -3.84 -6.15 -20.41
N VAL A 370 -4.17 -7.42 -20.14
CA VAL A 370 -4.82 -8.29 -21.13
C VAL A 370 -6.16 -7.70 -21.59
N SER A 371 -6.96 -7.20 -20.66
CA SER A 371 -8.25 -6.54 -20.97
C SER A 371 -8.06 -5.28 -21.82
N VAL A 372 -7.01 -4.51 -21.54
CA VAL A 372 -6.61 -3.33 -22.34
C VAL A 372 -6.22 -3.75 -23.75
N LEU A 373 -5.36 -4.75 -23.91
CA LEU A 373 -4.95 -5.24 -25.23
C LEU A 373 -6.14 -5.71 -26.06
N ILE A 374 -7.04 -6.51 -25.48
CA ILE A 374 -8.25 -6.97 -26.17
C ILE A 374 -9.12 -5.79 -26.58
N SER A 375 -9.35 -4.84 -25.68
CA SER A 375 -10.20 -3.66 -25.95
C SER A 375 -9.63 -2.82 -27.09
N ILE A 376 -8.33 -2.58 -27.10
CA ILE A 376 -7.67 -1.76 -28.14
C ILE A 376 -7.68 -2.45 -29.48
N LEU A 377 -7.33 -3.72 -29.54
CA LEU A 377 -7.28 -4.46 -30.81
C LEU A 377 -8.66 -4.68 -31.44
N VAL A 378 -9.72 -4.70 -30.61
CA VAL A 378 -11.08 -4.99 -31.08
C VAL A 378 -11.91 -3.70 -31.24
N ILE A 379 -12.01 -2.89 -30.19
CA ILE A 379 -12.93 -1.72 -30.17
C ILE A 379 -12.36 -0.53 -30.94
N THR A 380 -11.07 -0.23 -30.74
CA THR A 380 -10.48 0.98 -31.38
C THR A 380 -10.61 0.96 -32.91
N PRO A 381 -10.26 -0.13 -33.64
CA PRO A 381 -10.45 -0.12 -35.10
C PRO A 381 -11.90 -0.04 -35.53
N ILE A 382 -12.85 -0.62 -34.77
CA ILE A 382 -14.29 -0.47 -35.05
C ILE A 382 -14.69 1.00 -34.96
N MET A 383 -14.35 1.67 -33.84
CA MET A 383 -14.71 3.08 -33.62
C MET A 383 -14.05 4.02 -34.64
N LEU A 384 -12.78 3.78 -34.99
CA LEU A 384 -12.07 4.57 -36.00
C LEU A 384 -12.63 4.39 -37.40
N SER A 385 -13.15 3.20 -37.73
CA SER A 385 -13.75 2.89 -39.05
C SER A 385 -15.11 3.59 -39.28
N LEU A 386 -15.75 4.07 -38.20
CA LEU A 386 -17.07 4.75 -38.30
C LEU A 386 -16.95 6.18 -38.79
N GLY A 387 -17.93 6.62 -39.62
CA GLY A 387 -18.08 8.00 -40.08
C GLY A 387 -17.93 8.19 -41.58
N LYS A 388 -18.13 9.42 -42.04
CA LYS A 388 -18.05 9.79 -43.48
C LYS A 388 -16.60 9.81 -43.97
N LYS A 389 -16.39 9.75 -45.30
CA LYS A 389 -15.07 9.87 -45.96
C LYS A 389 -14.40 11.21 -45.56
N ALA A 390 -13.08 11.18 -45.43
CA ALA A 390 -12.32 12.40 -45.10
C ALA A 390 -12.17 13.28 -46.34
N GLU A 391 -12.60 14.53 -46.24
CA GLU A 391 -12.69 15.42 -47.42
C GLU A 391 -11.57 16.47 -47.51
N ASN A 392 -10.58 16.63 -46.62
CA ASN A 392 -9.59 17.71 -46.82
C ASN A 392 -8.18 17.42 -46.30
N ASN A 393 -7.19 17.44 -47.22
CA ASN A 393 -5.75 17.34 -46.94
C ASN A 393 -5.14 18.63 -46.33
N LYS A 394 -5.77 19.79 -46.50
CA LYS A 394 -5.22 21.10 -46.06
C LYS A 394 -5.07 21.26 -44.54
N GLN A 395 -5.86 20.52 -43.73
CA GLN A 395 -5.77 20.60 -42.30
C GLN A 395 -4.56 19.84 -41.67
N PHE A 396 -3.96 18.92 -42.42
CA PHE A 396 -2.83 18.16 -41.90
C PHE A 396 -1.47 18.82 -42.14
N GLU A 397 -1.26 19.43 -43.31
CA GLU A 397 -0.02 20.17 -43.60
C GLU A 397 0.17 21.36 -42.64
N THR A 398 -0.91 21.89 -42.10
CA THR A 398 -0.92 22.92 -41.06
C THR A 398 -0.96 22.33 -39.64
N SER A 399 -1.04 20.98 -39.49
CA SER A 399 -1.11 20.34 -38.19
C SER A 399 0.23 20.38 -37.49
N PHE A 400 0.18 20.32 -36.14
CA PHE A 400 1.35 20.25 -35.28
C PHE A 400 2.29 19.10 -35.65
N GLU A 401 1.75 17.97 -36.10
CA GLU A 401 2.51 16.77 -36.50
C GLU A 401 3.37 16.99 -37.76
N GLY A 402 2.84 17.68 -38.78
CA GLY A 402 3.59 17.99 -40.00
C GLY A 402 4.75 18.98 -39.77
N LYS A 403 4.54 19.96 -38.86
CA LYS A 403 5.58 20.94 -38.49
C LYS A 403 6.64 20.35 -37.54
N SER A 404 6.24 19.45 -36.66
CA SER A 404 7.14 18.86 -35.68
C SER A 404 8.06 17.79 -36.26
N ALA A 405 7.69 17.09 -37.32
CA ALA A 405 8.50 16.09 -37.97
C ALA A 405 9.93 16.57 -38.33
N GLY A 406 10.02 17.78 -38.90
CA GLY A 406 11.31 18.40 -39.21
C GLY A 406 12.10 18.86 -37.98
N LEU A 407 11.41 19.20 -36.89
CA LEU A 407 12.05 19.54 -35.61
C LEU A 407 12.70 18.27 -34.99
N PHE A 408 11.96 17.16 -34.95
CA PHE A 408 12.47 15.89 -34.41
C PHE A 408 13.61 15.31 -35.25
N GLU A 409 13.58 15.47 -36.56
CA GLU A 409 14.70 15.07 -37.41
C GLU A 409 15.99 15.87 -37.08
N ARG A 410 15.89 17.20 -36.90
CA ARG A 410 17.01 18.05 -36.46
C ARG A 410 17.47 17.69 -35.03
N PHE A 411 16.53 17.33 -34.17
CA PHE A 411 16.86 16.87 -32.82
C PHE A 411 17.66 15.58 -32.86
N GLY A 412 17.30 14.60 -33.70
CA GLY A 412 18.08 13.39 -33.90
C GLY A 412 19.50 13.65 -34.39
N GLU A 413 19.68 14.63 -35.29
CA GLU A 413 21.00 15.10 -35.74
C GLU A 413 21.80 15.72 -34.60
N TYR A 414 21.20 16.57 -33.79
CA TYR A 414 21.81 17.17 -32.59
C TYR A 414 22.33 16.10 -31.62
N VAL A 415 21.50 15.10 -31.31
CA VAL A 415 21.84 13.98 -30.40
C VAL A 415 23.05 13.21 -30.94
N LEU A 416 23.07 12.86 -32.21
CA LEU A 416 24.19 12.13 -32.82
C LEU A 416 25.48 12.98 -32.86
N ARG A 417 25.37 14.28 -33.09
CA ARG A 417 26.52 15.23 -33.11
C ARG A 417 27.15 15.40 -31.74
N HIS A 418 26.36 15.41 -30.65
CA HIS A 418 26.83 15.60 -29.28
C HIS A 418 26.95 14.32 -28.47
N SER A 419 26.97 13.14 -29.11
CA SER A 419 26.92 11.83 -28.49
C SER A 419 27.92 11.63 -27.33
N LYS A 420 29.19 12.07 -27.46
CA LYS A 420 30.18 11.97 -26.39
C LYS A 420 29.82 12.75 -25.13
N LYS A 421 29.32 13.98 -25.30
CA LYS A 421 28.90 14.82 -24.17
C LYS A 421 27.68 14.24 -23.46
N ILE A 422 26.72 13.75 -24.24
CA ILE A 422 25.48 13.13 -23.72
C ILE A 422 25.81 11.90 -22.90
N ILE A 423 26.67 11.00 -23.39
CA ILE A 423 27.06 9.79 -22.65
C ILE A 423 27.76 10.16 -21.34
N VAL A 424 28.71 11.11 -21.36
CA VAL A 424 29.41 11.52 -20.14
C VAL A 424 28.46 12.08 -19.11
N VAL A 425 27.54 12.97 -19.51
CA VAL A 425 26.53 13.55 -18.61
C VAL A 425 25.59 12.48 -18.07
N SER A 426 25.08 11.59 -18.94
CA SER A 426 24.19 10.49 -18.53
C SER A 426 24.89 9.54 -17.56
N THR A 427 26.17 9.23 -17.78
CA THR A 427 26.94 8.37 -16.87
C THR A 427 27.14 9.03 -15.51
N ILE A 428 27.46 10.33 -15.47
CA ILE A 428 27.59 11.06 -14.21
C ILE A 428 26.26 11.06 -13.42
N ILE A 429 25.14 11.34 -14.10
CA ILE A 429 23.80 11.30 -13.49
C ILE A 429 23.49 9.89 -12.95
N THR A 430 23.78 8.85 -13.74
CA THR A 430 23.54 7.46 -13.32
C THR A 430 24.36 7.07 -12.10
N ILE A 431 25.64 7.47 -12.05
CA ILE A 431 26.52 7.22 -10.88
C ILE A 431 25.99 7.98 -9.66
N PHE A 432 25.65 9.27 -9.82
CA PHE A 432 25.09 10.08 -8.74
C PHE A 432 23.80 9.48 -8.17
N CYS A 433 22.88 9.06 -9.03
CA CYS A 433 21.67 8.38 -8.60
C CYS A 433 21.97 7.00 -7.99
N GLY A 434 22.92 6.24 -8.55
CA GLY A 434 23.35 4.96 -8.00
C GLY A 434 23.87 5.05 -6.55
N ILE A 435 24.59 6.13 -6.22
CA ILE A 435 25.00 6.41 -4.84
C ILE A 435 23.77 6.65 -3.94
N GLY A 436 22.76 7.38 -4.43
CA GLY A 436 21.53 7.64 -3.67
C GLY A 436 20.76 6.37 -3.31
N VAL A 437 20.81 5.33 -4.13
CA VAL A 437 20.14 4.04 -3.85
C VAL A 437 20.60 3.43 -2.51
N CYS A 438 21.85 3.69 -2.09
CA CYS A 438 22.38 3.18 -0.83
C CYS A 438 21.73 3.81 0.42
N TRP A 439 21.00 4.89 0.27
CA TRP A 439 20.32 5.62 1.36
C TRP A 439 18.80 5.43 1.36
N ILE A 440 18.29 4.46 0.61
CA ILE A 440 16.87 4.11 0.68
C ILE A 440 16.60 3.45 2.02
N GLU A 441 15.69 4.05 2.78
CA GLU A 441 15.20 3.51 4.05
C GLU A 441 13.84 2.84 3.83
N PRO A 442 13.66 1.59 4.26
CA PRO A 442 12.34 1.03 4.35
C PRO A 442 11.59 1.66 5.54
N ALA A 443 10.33 2.02 5.36
CA ALA A 443 9.49 2.54 6.43
C ALA A 443 8.03 2.17 6.22
N PHE A 444 7.41 1.72 7.33
CA PHE A 444 6.01 1.36 7.37
C PHE A 444 5.36 1.98 8.61
N ASP A 445 5.21 3.29 8.61
CA ASP A 445 4.55 4.01 9.68
C ASP A 445 3.46 4.96 9.15
N VAL A 446 2.50 5.27 10.00
CA VAL A 446 1.34 6.09 9.64
C VAL A 446 1.75 7.52 9.30
N GLU A 447 2.73 8.10 9.99
CA GLU A 447 3.15 9.48 9.76
C GLU A 447 3.85 9.64 8.41
N ARG A 448 4.79 8.74 8.06
CA ARG A 448 5.50 8.80 6.78
C ARG A 448 4.63 8.37 5.60
N SER A 449 3.63 7.50 5.82
CA SER A 449 2.76 7.02 4.75
C SER A 449 1.55 7.92 4.49
N MET A 450 0.79 8.26 5.53
CA MET A 450 -0.43 9.08 5.40
C MET A 450 -0.17 10.55 5.68
N GLY A 451 0.62 10.86 6.71
CA GLY A 451 0.92 12.23 7.12
C GLY A 451 -0.20 12.89 7.92
N ARG A 452 0.07 14.11 8.42
CA ARG A 452 -0.85 14.86 9.30
C ARG A 452 -1.95 15.64 8.56
N LYS A 453 -1.96 15.64 7.21
CA LYS A 453 -3.04 16.26 6.44
C LYS A 453 -4.28 15.38 6.36
N VAL A 454 -4.10 14.08 6.51
CA VAL A 454 -5.19 13.10 6.53
C VAL A 454 -5.80 13.07 7.94
N ASP A 455 -7.09 13.34 8.05
CA ASP A 455 -7.76 13.59 9.34
C ASP A 455 -7.59 12.44 10.36
N TYR A 456 -7.87 11.19 9.96
CA TYR A 456 -7.72 10.07 10.89
C TYR A 456 -6.26 9.84 11.31
N SER A 457 -5.30 10.07 10.40
CA SER A 457 -3.87 9.98 10.70
C SER A 457 -3.44 11.08 11.67
N ARG A 458 -3.90 12.32 11.45
CA ARG A 458 -3.64 13.43 12.34
C ARG A 458 -4.18 13.15 13.74
N ARG A 459 -5.43 12.72 13.87
CA ARG A 459 -6.05 12.36 15.15
C ARG A 459 -5.29 11.25 15.88
N PHE A 460 -4.87 10.22 15.13
CA PHE A 460 -4.07 9.14 15.70
C PHE A 460 -2.72 9.63 16.21
N LEU A 461 -2.02 10.46 15.45
CA LEU A 461 -0.72 11.02 15.85
C LEU A 461 -0.84 11.99 17.03
N GLU A 462 -1.86 12.85 17.03
CA GLU A 462 -2.18 13.74 18.17
C GLU A 462 -2.46 12.92 19.44
N LEU A 463 -3.19 11.81 19.31
CA LEU A 463 -3.46 10.90 20.42
C LEU A 463 -2.16 10.26 20.95
N CYS A 464 -1.28 9.79 20.07
CA CYS A 464 0.00 9.17 20.45
C CYS A 464 0.93 10.14 21.21
N GLU A 465 0.83 11.45 20.93
CA GLU A 465 1.60 12.50 21.57
C GLU A 465 1.09 12.84 22.98
N THR A 466 -0.12 12.41 23.35
CA THR A 466 -0.65 12.62 24.69
C THR A 466 0.07 11.81 25.75
N GLU A 467 -0.09 12.16 27.03
CA GLU A 467 0.50 11.41 28.14
C GLU A 467 0.04 9.93 28.15
N LEU A 468 -1.24 9.69 27.89
CA LEU A 468 -1.84 8.37 27.92
C LEU A 468 -1.73 7.61 26.59
N GLY A 469 -1.54 8.30 25.49
CA GLY A 469 -1.47 7.68 24.16
C GLY A 469 -0.18 6.92 23.92
N THR A 470 -0.26 5.86 23.13
CA THR A 470 0.88 5.07 22.65
C THR A 470 0.73 4.83 21.16
N MET A 471 1.85 4.69 20.46
CA MET A 471 1.78 4.52 19.00
C MET A 471 1.44 3.08 18.62
N TYR A 472 2.18 2.13 19.15
CA TYR A 472 1.99 0.69 18.97
C TYR A 472 2.38 -0.07 20.23
N SER A 473 2.00 -1.35 20.27
CA SER A 473 2.45 -2.30 21.27
C SER A 473 2.94 -3.60 20.64
N TYR A 474 3.76 -4.33 21.36
CA TYR A 474 4.13 -5.70 21.07
C TYR A 474 4.22 -6.49 22.37
N ASP A 475 4.14 -7.80 22.24
CA ASP A 475 4.16 -8.70 23.36
C ASP A 475 5.37 -9.62 23.28
N LEU A 476 6.01 -9.86 24.44
CA LEU A 476 6.95 -10.95 24.62
C LEU A 476 6.19 -12.11 25.25
N MET A 477 6.17 -13.24 24.58
CA MET A 477 5.62 -14.49 25.09
C MET A 477 6.76 -15.44 25.50
N VAL A 478 6.73 -15.92 26.73
CA VAL A 478 7.67 -16.90 27.26
C VAL A 478 6.89 -18.18 27.60
N VAL A 479 7.18 -19.28 26.91
CA VAL A 479 6.59 -20.60 27.16
C VAL A 479 7.54 -21.40 28.03
N LEU A 480 7.18 -21.63 29.29
CA LEU A 480 7.96 -22.31 30.27
C LEU A 480 7.84 -23.85 30.12
N PRO A 481 8.83 -24.65 30.61
CA PRO A 481 8.86 -26.11 30.40
C PRO A 481 7.70 -26.87 31.04
N GLU A 482 7.33 -26.52 32.27
CA GLU A 482 6.35 -27.26 33.07
C GLU A 482 5.12 -26.43 33.43
N GLU A 483 3.98 -27.10 33.64
CA GLU A 483 2.76 -26.46 34.16
C GLU A 483 3.04 -25.90 35.57
N GLY A 484 2.49 -24.71 35.85
CA GLY A 484 2.69 -24.00 37.10
C GLY A 484 4.00 -23.22 37.21
N ASP A 485 4.93 -23.36 36.25
CA ASP A 485 6.22 -22.66 36.28
C ASP A 485 6.08 -21.14 36.27
N ALA A 486 5.00 -20.60 35.70
CA ALA A 486 4.72 -19.16 35.68
C ALA A 486 4.45 -18.58 37.09
N LYS A 487 4.05 -19.42 38.07
CA LYS A 487 3.86 -19.01 39.47
C LYS A 487 5.14 -19.05 40.30
N LYS A 488 6.23 -19.66 39.76
CA LYS A 488 7.50 -19.73 40.48
C LYS A 488 8.11 -18.35 40.67
N PRO A 489 8.42 -17.95 41.95
CA PRO A 489 9.01 -16.65 42.22
C PRO A 489 10.27 -16.35 41.39
N GLU A 490 11.07 -17.39 41.13
CA GLU A 490 12.30 -17.29 40.32
C GLU A 490 11.98 -16.79 38.87
N ASN A 491 10.93 -17.32 38.24
CA ASN A 491 10.53 -16.94 36.90
C ASN A 491 9.89 -15.55 36.86
N LEU A 492 9.10 -15.19 37.88
CA LEU A 492 8.54 -13.85 38.04
C LEU A 492 9.64 -12.81 38.28
N LYS A 493 10.69 -13.11 39.05
CA LYS A 493 11.84 -12.20 39.21
C LYS A 493 12.67 -12.03 37.96
N LYS A 494 12.76 -13.08 37.10
CA LYS A 494 13.36 -12.95 35.77
C LYS A 494 12.53 -12.04 34.89
N LEU A 495 11.20 -12.18 34.93
CA LEU A 495 10.29 -11.27 34.22
C LEU A 495 10.45 -9.83 34.69
N GLU A 496 10.53 -9.61 36.00
CA GLU A 496 10.81 -8.31 36.61
C GLU A 496 12.15 -7.70 36.13
N THR A 497 13.17 -8.55 35.97
CA THR A 497 14.47 -8.14 35.42
C THR A 497 14.32 -7.64 33.98
N LEU A 498 13.47 -8.29 33.16
CA LEU A 498 13.16 -7.83 31.81
C LEU A 498 12.40 -6.50 31.83
N GLU A 499 11.42 -6.32 32.73
CA GLU A 499 10.70 -5.04 32.88
C GLU A 499 11.67 -3.89 33.17
N HIS A 500 12.59 -4.05 34.12
CA HIS A 500 13.59 -3.03 34.44
C HIS A 500 14.61 -2.78 33.31
N GLU A 501 14.80 -3.76 32.41
CA GLU A 501 15.68 -3.58 31.26
C GLU A 501 15.00 -2.80 30.15
N ILE A 502 13.74 -3.12 29.84
CA ILE A 502 12.99 -2.43 28.78
C ILE A 502 12.63 -0.98 29.11
N GLU A 503 12.54 -0.62 30.43
CA GLU A 503 12.41 0.77 30.87
C GLU A 503 13.55 1.68 30.37
N LYS A 504 14.70 1.10 30.05
CA LYS A 504 15.88 1.82 29.54
C LYS A 504 15.89 1.92 28.02
N TYR A 505 14.95 1.27 27.33
CA TYR A 505 14.89 1.32 25.87
C TYR A 505 14.28 2.65 25.41
N PRO A 506 14.88 3.30 24.40
CA PRO A 506 14.47 4.66 23.98
C PRO A 506 13.02 4.75 23.50
N LEU A 507 12.49 3.70 22.89
CA LEU A 507 11.12 3.70 22.38
C LEU A 507 10.08 3.25 23.39
N THR A 508 10.47 2.53 24.46
CA THR A 508 9.53 2.04 25.46
C THR A 508 8.90 3.19 26.24
N LYS A 509 7.57 3.26 26.24
CA LYS A 509 6.80 4.22 27.03
C LYS A 509 6.26 3.59 28.32
N ARG A 510 5.72 2.39 28.22
CA ARG A 510 5.12 1.62 29.32
C ARG A 510 5.26 0.13 29.05
N HIS A 511 5.15 -0.64 30.11
CA HIS A 511 5.04 -2.09 30.06
C HIS A 511 3.96 -2.58 31.04
N SER A 512 3.55 -3.82 30.88
CA SER A 512 2.60 -4.50 31.78
C SER A 512 2.77 -5.99 31.71
N SER A 513 2.60 -6.61 32.87
CA SER A 513 2.59 -8.07 32.99
C SER A 513 1.75 -8.51 34.21
N VAL A 514 1.74 -9.80 34.49
CA VAL A 514 1.14 -10.35 35.70
C VAL A 514 1.74 -9.77 36.98
N LEU A 515 2.95 -9.21 36.93
CA LEU A 515 3.63 -8.63 38.10
C LEU A 515 2.85 -7.45 38.66
N ASP A 516 2.14 -6.67 37.85
CA ASP A 516 1.30 -5.57 38.30
C ASP A 516 0.21 -6.08 39.27
N ILE A 517 -0.42 -7.23 38.93
CA ILE A 517 -1.45 -7.85 39.76
C ILE A 517 -0.84 -8.42 41.05
N ILE A 518 0.23 -9.21 40.91
CA ILE A 518 0.85 -9.90 42.07
C ILE A 518 1.36 -8.89 43.09
N LYS A 519 2.04 -7.82 42.67
CA LYS A 519 2.57 -6.78 43.55
C LYS A 519 1.45 -5.96 44.21
N ASP A 520 0.40 -5.58 43.48
CA ASP A 520 -0.74 -4.85 44.04
C ASP A 520 -1.50 -5.69 45.05
N MET A 521 -1.72 -6.98 44.77
CA MET A 521 -2.37 -7.92 45.68
C MET A 521 -1.57 -8.14 46.95
N ASN A 522 -0.24 -8.33 46.81
CA ASN A 522 0.65 -8.50 47.99
C ASN A 522 0.62 -7.23 48.88
N CYS A 523 0.67 -6.05 48.27
CA CYS A 523 0.56 -4.79 49.01
C CYS A 523 -0.81 -4.64 49.69
N THR A 524 -1.90 -4.94 48.98
CA THR A 524 -3.29 -4.79 49.47
C THR A 524 -3.56 -5.71 50.65
N LEU A 525 -3.10 -6.98 50.61
CA LEU A 525 -3.26 -7.94 51.73
C LEU A 525 -2.45 -7.58 52.96
N ASN A 526 -1.39 -6.82 52.82
CA ASN A 526 -0.56 -6.32 53.91
C ASN A 526 -0.93 -4.89 54.34
N GLY A 527 -2.21 -4.54 54.24
CA GLY A 527 -2.74 -3.27 54.73
C GLY A 527 -2.37 -2.04 53.87
N ASN A 528 -2.10 -2.22 52.59
CA ASN A 528 -1.61 -1.24 51.64
C ASN A 528 -0.23 -0.65 52.02
N ASP A 529 0.60 -1.41 52.73
CA ASP A 529 1.98 -1.04 52.99
C ASP A 529 2.85 -1.23 51.73
N THR A 530 3.40 -0.15 51.24
CA THR A 530 4.26 -0.13 50.05
C THR A 530 5.52 -0.97 50.19
N ALA A 531 5.94 -1.34 51.38
CA ALA A 531 7.05 -2.28 51.64
C ALA A 531 6.77 -3.67 51.05
N TYR A 532 5.50 -4.03 50.89
CA TYR A 532 5.07 -5.30 50.29
C TYR A 532 4.73 -5.19 48.79
N TYR A 533 5.04 -4.08 48.12
CA TYR A 533 4.88 -3.96 46.67
C TYR A 533 6.04 -4.66 45.93
N HIS A 534 6.12 -5.97 46.09
CA HIS A 534 7.11 -6.84 45.45
C HIS A 534 6.57 -8.26 45.27
N VAL A 535 7.24 -9.06 44.43
CA VAL A 535 6.91 -10.49 44.24
C VAL A 535 7.28 -11.27 45.51
N PRO A 536 6.36 -12.04 46.12
CA PRO A 536 6.68 -12.91 47.25
C PRO A 536 7.73 -13.95 46.91
N ASP A 537 8.57 -14.32 47.91
CA ASP A 537 9.62 -15.33 47.71
C ASP A 537 9.12 -16.80 47.75
N ASN A 538 7.85 -17.00 48.11
CA ASN A 538 7.26 -18.35 48.26
C ASN A 538 6.24 -18.61 47.15
N TYR A 539 6.33 -19.78 46.50
CA TYR A 539 5.39 -20.26 45.49
C TYR A 539 3.94 -20.28 45.99
N ASP A 540 3.71 -20.81 47.21
CA ASP A 540 2.35 -20.90 47.77
C ASP A 540 1.73 -19.52 48.00
N ALA A 541 2.54 -18.55 48.39
CA ALA A 541 2.07 -17.15 48.52
C ALA A 541 1.65 -16.59 47.18
N VAL A 542 2.43 -16.74 46.10
CA VAL A 542 2.07 -16.30 44.76
C VAL A 542 0.78 -17.01 44.29
N ALA A 543 0.70 -18.31 44.48
CA ALA A 543 -0.48 -19.11 44.08
C ALA A 543 -1.75 -18.65 44.81
N GLN A 544 -1.63 -18.35 46.13
CA GLN A 544 -2.74 -17.84 46.94
C GLN A 544 -3.17 -16.42 46.51
N LEU A 545 -2.24 -15.54 46.20
CA LEU A 545 -2.57 -14.18 45.70
C LEU A 545 -3.39 -14.25 44.44
N LEU A 546 -2.96 -15.06 43.47
CA LEU A 546 -3.67 -15.24 42.19
C LEU A 546 -5.04 -15.88 42.41
N LEU A 547 -5.13 -16.93 43.23
CA LEU A 547 -6.40 -17.58 43.57
C LEU A 547 -7.38 -16.61 44.26
N LEU A 548 -6.90 -15.79 45.18
CA LEU A 548 -7.71 -14.80 45.85
C LEU A 548 -8.19 -13.72 44.87
N TYR A 549 -7.32 -13.27 43.97
CA TYR A 549 -7.67 -12.33 42.92
C TYR A 549 -8.78 -12.90 42.01
N GLU A 550 -8.64 -14.12 41.52
CA GLU A 550 -9.62 -14.79 40.66
C GLU A 550 -10.94 -15.07 41.40
N ASN A 551 -10.89 -15.54 42.64
CA ASN A 551 -12.09 -15.80 43.47
C ASN A 551 -12.88 -14.51 43.79
N ALA A 552 -12.20 -13.40 43.87
CA ALA A 552 -12.85 -12.11 44.11
C ALA A 552 -13.39 -11.45 42.81
N GLY A 553 -13.34 -12.17 41.67
CA GLY A 553 -13.88 -11.71 40.40
C GLY A 553 -12.85 -11.07 39.45
N GLY A 554 -11.55 -11.09 39.81
CA GLY A 554 -10.48 -10.62 38.97
C GLY A 554 -10.26 -11.54 37.77
N SER A 555 -10.57 -11.10 36.55
CA SER A 555 -10.42 -11.86 35.31
C SER A 555 -9.20 -11.47 34.49
N GLU A 556 -8.38 -10.54 34.97
CA GLU A 556 -7.25 -10.01 34.19
C GLU A 556 -5.99 -10.90 34.26
N SER A 557 -5.91 -11.85 35.23
CA SER A 557 -4.81 -12.81 35.31
C SER A 557 -4.70 -13.69 34.06
N GLU A 558 -5.83 -14.08 33.47
CA GLU A 558 -5.90 -14.84 32.21
C GLU A 558 -5.33 -14.07 31.01
N TYR A 559 -5.28 -12.76 31.10
CA TYR A 559 -4.69 -11.91 30.07
C TYR A 559 -3.16 -11.94 30.06
N TRP A 560 -2.54 -12.29 31.20
CA TRP A 560 -1.10 -12.29 31.40
C TRP A 560 -0.46 -13.68 31.53
N MET A 561 -1.25 -14.66 31.90
CA MET A 561 -0.84 -16.07 32.06
C MET A 561 -1.92 -16.99 31.50
N ASP A 562 -1.52 -18.10 30.89
CA ASP A 562 -2.45 -19.10 30.42
C ASP A 562 -3.03 -19.94 31.56
N TYR A 563 -4.05 -20.74 31.27
CA TYR A 563 -4.74 -21.61 32.22
C TYR A 563 -3.85 -22.66 32.90
N GLU A 564 -2.80 -23.11 32.17
CA GLU A 564 -1.81 -24.06 32.66
C GLU A 564 -0.72 -23.38 33.51
N TYR A 565 -0.73 -22.05 33.62
CA TYR A 565 0.33 -21.24 34.24
C TYR A 565 1.73 -21.62 33.71
N ARG A 566 1.80 -21.82 32.41
CA ARG A 566 3.00 -22.19 31.68
C ARG A 566 3.53 -21.08 30.81
N ARG A 567 2.66 -20.12 30.46
CA ARG A 567 3.01 -19.00 29.58
C ARG A 567 2.96 -17.69 30.36
N LEU A 568 3.99 -16.87 30.14
CA LEU A 568 4.05 -15.50 30.64
C LEU A 568 3.97 -14.54 29.46
N ARG A 569 3.17 -13.49 29.63
CA ARG A 569 3.04 -12.38 28.70
C ARG A 569 3.61 -11.12 29.31
N LEU A 570 4.45 -10.40 28.54
CA LEU A 570 4.94 -9.06 28.85
C LEU A 570 4.57 -8.16 27.68
N GLN A 571 3.67 -7.21 27.89
CA GLN A 571 3.27 -6.23 26.91
C GLN A 571 4.15 -4.99 27.01
N ILE A 572 4.64 -4.51 25.89
CA ILE A 572 5.45 -3.30 25.75
C ILE A 572 4.75 -2.31 24.85
N GLU A 573 4.54 -1.11 25.34
CA GLU A 573 3.94 -0.01 24.59
C GLU A 573 5.01 1.02 24.24
N ILE A 574 5.06 1.44 22.97
CA ILE A 574 6.09 2.37 22.47
C ILE A 574 5.55 3.78 22.26
N SER A 575 6.41 4.77 22.48
CA SER A 575 6.10 6.19 22.32
C SER A 575 6.16 6.67 20.88
N ASN A 576 7.06 6.08 20.08
CA ASN A 576 7.32 6.48 18.70
C ASN A 576 7.71 5.25 17.88
N TYR A 577 7.63 5.35 16.57
CA TYR A 577 8.01 4.29 15.65
C TYR A 577 9.26 4.68 14.84
N ASN A 578 10.31 3.89 15.02
CA ASN A 578 11.48 3.87 14.15
C ASN A 578 11.79 2.41 13.84
N SER A 579 11.63 2.01 12.58
CA SER A 579 11.67 0.60 12.21
C SER A 579 13.01 -0.09 12.50
N ASN A 580 14.12 0.59 12.32
CA ASN A 580 15.44 0.02 12.62
C ASN A 580 15.69 -0.10 14.12
N GLU A 581 15.26 0.89 14.88
CA GLU A 581 15.42 0.92 16.33
C GLU A 581 14.54 -0.10 17.02
N ILE A 582 13.27 -0.18 16.61
CA ILE A 582 12.32 -1.16 17.20
C ILE A 582 12.71 -2.61 16.88
N GLU A 583 13.20 -2.90 15.67
CA GLU A 583 13.72 -4.24 15.34
C GLU A 583 14.89 -4.61 16.24
N ASN A 584 15.81 -3.68 16.49
CA ASN A 584 16.93 -3.89 17.39
C ASN A 584 16.49 -4.05 18.84
N GLU A 585 15.52 -3.26 19.32
CA GLU A 585 14.97 -3.39 20.69
C GLU A 585 14.28 -4.74 20.89
N MET A 586 13.40 -5.14 19.96
CA MET A 586 12.72 -6.45 20.02
C MET A 586 13.72 -7.61 20.02
N LYS A 587 14.74 -7.56 19.17
CA LYS A 587 15.78 -8.59 19.11
C LYS A 587 16.60 -8.65 20.41
N ARG A 588 17.00 -7.50 20.94
CA ARG A 588 17.74 -7.44 22.23
C ARG A 588 16.90 -7.99 23.37
N LEU A 589 15.60 -7.66 23.42
CA LEU A 589 14.68 -8.20 24.40
C LEU A 589 14.54 -9.72 24.28
N GLU A 590 14.36 -10.23 23.07
CA GLU A 590 14.23 -11.65 22.80
C GLU A 590 15.52 -12.42 23.15
N ASP A 591 16.69 -11.90 22.77
CA ASP A 591 17.98 -12.50 23.11
C ASP A 591 18.20 -12.52 24.64
N ARG A 592 17.85 -11.42 25.32
CA ARG A 592 17.96 -11.33 26.78
C ARG A 592 16.97 -12.27 27.50
N ALA A 593 15.77 -12.39 27.00
CA ALA A 593 14.79 -13.32 27.55
C ALA A 593 15.22 -14.77 27.35
N LYS A 594 15.85 -15.14 26.22
CA LYS A 594 16.44 -16.46 26.00
C LYS A 594 17.59 -16.76 26.96
N GLU A 595 18.40 -15.75 27.33
CA GLU A 595 19.45 -15.94 28.37
C GLU A 595 18.86 -16.20 29.75
N LEU A 596 17.79 -15.49 30.12
CA LEU A 596 17.15 -15.66 31.44
C LEU A 596 16.30 -16.92 31.52
N PHE A 597 15.72 -17.36 30.39
CA PHE A 597 14.86 -18.54 30.28
C PHE A 597 15.42 -19.56 29.27
N PRO A 598 16.59 -20.19 29.53
CA PRO A 598 17.33 -20.99 28.55
C PRO A 598 16.62 -22.25 28.08
N ASN A 599 15.63 -22.76 28.84
CA ASN A 599 14.84 -23.95 28.50
C ASN A 599 13.42 -23.61 28.03
N SER A 600 13.13 -22.35 27.69
CA SER A 600 11.82 -21.85 27.33
C SER A 600 11.79 -21.40 25.88
N GLU A 601 10.63 -21.51 25.27
CA GLU A 601 10.44 -20.86 23.96
C GLU A 601 10.08 -19.39 24.19
N VAL A 602 10.82 -18.50 23.53
CA VAL A 602 10.65 -17.05 23.64
C VAL A 602 10.37 -16.49 22.26
N SER A 603 9.33 -15.68 22.15
CA SER A 603 8.98 -15.01 20.92
C SER A 603 8.34 -13.64 21.14
N THR A 604 8.65 -12.69 20.28
CA THR A 604 7.92 -11.43 20.16
C THR A 604 6.74 -11.61 19.19
N VAL A 605 5.56 -11.16 19.59
CA VAL A 605 4.29 -11.36 18.87
C VAL A 605 3.45 -10.07 18.87
N GLY A 606 2.40 -10.04 18.06
CA GLY A 606 1.50 -8.89 17.96
C GLY A 606 1.70 -8.08 16.69
N ASN A 607 1.03 -6.94 16.58
CA ASN A 607 0.98 -6.15 15.34
C ASN A 607 2.33 -5.54 14.96
N LEU A 608 3.13 -5.09 15.93
CA LEU A 608 4.40 -4.43 15.66
C LEU A 608 5.46 -5.37 15.06
N PRO A 609 5.69 -6.59 15.60
CA PRO A 609 6.50 -7.61 14.93
C PRO A 609 6.01 -7.94 13.51
N GLN A 610 4.69 -8.03 13.29
CA GLN A 610 4.12 -8.23 11.95
C GLN A 610 4.50 -7.09 10.99
N PHE A 611 4.43 -5.82 11.43
CA PHE A 611 4.84 -4.67 10.61
C PHE A 611 6.33 -4.75 10.24
N THR A 612 7.19 -5.14 11.17
CA THR A 612 8.62 -5.26 10.95
C THR A 612 8.94 -6.36 9.93
N VAL A 613 8.33 -7.54 10.08
CA VAL A 613 8.50 -8.66 9.13
C VAL A 613 7.96 -8.30 7.75
N MET A 614 6.81 -7.64 7.67
CA MET A 614 6.25 -7.19 6.41
C MET A 614 7.18 -6.20 5.69
N GLN A 615 7.82 -5.30 6.43
CA GLN A 615 8.80 -4.37 5.88
C GLN A 615 10.02 -5.10 5.29
N GLN A 616 10.53 -6.14 5.98
CA GLN A 616 11.59 -7.00 5.44
C GLN A 616 11.14 -7.71 4.15
N TYR A 617 9.91 -8.24 4.11
CA TYR A 617 9.35 -8.88 2.92
C TYR A 617 9.22 -7.90 1.74
N ILE A 618 8.81 -6.65 1.99
CA ILE A 618 8.77 -5.61 0.96
C ILE A 618 10.19 -5.35 0.43
N THR A 619 11.16 -5.16 1.29
CA THR A 619 12.54 -4.84 0.91
C THR A 619 13.19 -5.96 0.10
N ILE A 620 13.17 -7.18 0.62
CA ILE A 620 13.75 -8.35 -0.05
C ILE A 620 12.98 -8.68 -1.33
N GLY A 621 11.66 -8.66 -1.26
CA GLY A 621 10.79 -8.92 -2.40
C GLY A 621 10.99 -7.91 -3.53
N GLN A 622 11.21 -6.63 -3.20
CA GLN A 622 11.51 -5.59 -4.18
C GLN A 622 12.82 -5.87 -4.92
N MET A 623 13.86 -6.27 -4.20
CA MET A 623 15.13 -6.63 -4.83
C MET A 623 14.96 -7.79 -5.82
N TRP A 624 14.27 -8.85 -5.43
CA TRP A 624 13.99 -10.00 -6.30
C TRP A 624 13.08 -9.62 -7.48
N SER A 625 12.05 -8.84 -7.25
CA SER A 625 11.16 -8.36 -8.31
C SER A 625 11.92 -7.53 -9.36
N LEU A 626 12.83 -6.65 -8.93
CA LEU A 626 13.67 -5.86 -9.83
C LEU A 626 14.58 -6.74 -10.69
N VAL A 627 15.32 -7.67 -10.07
CA VAL A 627 16.21 -8.59 -10.78
C VAL A 627 15.42 -9.45 -11.77
N LEU A 628 14.30 -10.02 -11.33
CA LEU A 628 13.45 -10.87 -12.15
C LEU A 628 12.83 -10.08 -13.31
N SER A 629 12.37 -8.86 -13.08
CA SER A 629 11.88 -7.96 -14.14
C SER A 629 12.97 -7.68 -15.18
N ALA A 630 14.18 -7.34 -14.76
CA ALA A 630 15.28 -7.07 -15.66
C ALA A 630 15.64 -8.31 -16.53
N VAL A 631 15.66 -9.49 -15.92
CA VAL A 631 15.94 -10.75 -16.63
C VAL A 631 14.83 -11.09 -17.62
N ILE A 632 13.57 -11.07 -17.20
CA ILE A 632 12.44 -11.44 -18.08
C ILE A 632 12.29 -10.44 -19.22
N ILE A 633 12.34 -9.14 -18.92
CA ILE A 633 12.25 -8.11 -19.95
C ILE A 633 13.43 -8.21 -20.92
N GLY A 634 14.65 -8.43 -20.40
CA GLY A 634 15.82 -8.66 -21.23
C GLY A 634 15.64 -9.85 -22.18
N MET A 635 15.13 -10.99 -21.70
CA MET A 635 14.80 -12.15 -22.53
C MET A 635 13.73 -11.83 -23.58
N LEU A 636 12.67 -11.10 -23.20
CA LEU A 636 11.64 -10.68 -24.14
C LEU A 636 12.19 -9.77 -25.24
N LEU A 637 13.05 -8.80 -24.90
CA LEU A 637 13.73 -7.95 -25.88
C LEU A 637 14.64 -8.75 -26.82
N MET A 638 15.35 -9.77 -26.32
CA MET A 638 16.15 -10.68 -27.18
C MET A 638 15.27 -11.43 -28.18
N ILE A 639 14.09 -11.88 -27.76
CA ILE A 639 13.11 -12.55 -28.61
C ILE A 639 12.54 -11.58 -29.65
N VAL A 640 12.13 -10.39 -29.22
CA VAL A 640 11.53 -9.36 -30.10
C VAL A 640 12.50 -8.94 -31.21
N PHE A 641 13.73 -8.66 -30.82
CA PHE A 641 14.76 -8.21 -31.77
C PHE A 641 15.43 -9.36 -32.51
N GLY A 642 15.20 -10.60 -32.08
CA GLY A 642 15.84 -11.79 -32.68
C GLY A 642 17.36 -11.79 -32.54
N ASN A 643 17.92 -11.06 -31.60
CA ASN A 643 19.36 -10.87 -31.41
C ASN A 643 19.69 -10.61 -29.93
N ILE A 644 20.51 -11.46 -29.33
CA ILE A 644 20.92 -11.38 -27.93
C ILE A 644 21.61 -10.05 -27.62
N ARG A 645 22.53 -9.63 -28.50
CA ARG A 645 23.31 -8.39 -28.33
C ARG A 645 22.38 -7.17 -28.34
N LEU A 646 21.38 -7.17 -29.21
CA LEU A 646 20.40 -6.10 -29.35
C LEU A 646 19.47 -6.02 -28.11
N GLY A 647 19.05 -7.17 -27.60
CA GLY A 647 18.24 -7.25 -26.39
C GLY A 647 18.99 -6.74 -25.16
N LEU A 648 20.26 -7.15 -24.96
CA LEU A 648 21.09 -6.68 -23.84
C LEU A 648 21.38 -5.16 -23.89
N ILE A 649 21.68 -4.65 -25.09
CA ILE A 649 21.95 -3.21 -25.26
C ILE A 649 20.66 -2.42 -25.05
N GLY A 650 19.51 -2.92 -25.52
CA GLY A 650 18.21 -2.31 -25.30
C GLY A 650 17.80 -2.24 -23.82
N MET A 651 18.37 -3.08 -22.94
CA MET A 651 18.12 -3.00 -21.51
C MET A 651 18.79 -1.79 -20.84
N ILE A 652 19.89 -1.26 -21.37
CA ILE A 652 20.63 -0.15 -20.74
C ILE A 652 19.74 1.07 -20.55
N PRO A 653 19.07 1.63 -21.57
CA PRO A 653 18.18 2.78 -21.40
C PRO A 653 16.96 2.46 -20.52
N ASN A 654 16.51 1.20 -20.49
CA ASN A 654 15.36 0.79 -19.67
C ASN A 654 15.69 0.62 -18.19
N LEU A 655 16.93 0.29 -17.83
CA LEU A 655 17.38 0.24 -16.43
C LEU A 655 17.69 1.62 -15.83
N ALA A 656 18.07 2.60 -16.66
CA ALA A 656 18.40 3.95 -16.21
C ALA A 656 17.28 4.61 -15.37
N PRO A 657 15.99 4.51 -15.72
CA PRO A 657 14.90 5.03 -14.91
C PRO A 657 14.80 4.39 -13.52
N ALA A 658 15.06 3.08 -13.42
CA ALA A 658 15.04 2.37 -12.13
C ALA A 658 16.12 2.92 -11.18
N VAL A 659 17.35 3.13 -11.70
CA VAL A 659 18.44 3.74 -10.93
C VAL A 659 18.13 5.20 -10.59
N PHE A 660 17.50 5.93 -11.50
CA PHE A 660 17.12 7.33 -11.29
C PHE A 660 16.08 7.46 -10.17
N VAL A 661 15.01 6.65 -10.21
CA VAL A 661 13.94 6.65 -9.19
C VAL A 661 14.50 6.21 -7.84
N GLY A 662 15.26 5.11 -7.80
CA GLY A 662 15.91 4.66 -6.56
C GLY A 662 16.85 5.71 -5.97
N GLY A 663 17.66 6.35 -6.83
CA GLY A 663 18.53 7.45 -6.40
C GLY A 663 17.75 8.64 -5.85
N MET A 664 16.65 9.01 -6.51
CA MET A 664 15.77 10.09 -6.05
C MET A 664 15.13 9.75 -4.70
N MET A 665 14.72 8.50 -4.49
CA MET A 665 14.21 8.05 -3.18
C MET A 665 15.24 8.26 -2.07
N GLY A 666 16.47 7.76 -2.26
CA GLY A 666 17.49 7.88 -1.24
C GLY A 666 17.93 9.33 -0.99
N TRP A 667 18.15 10.14 -2.04
CA TRP A 667 18.55 11.54 -1.88
C TRP A 667 17.50 12.43 -1.24
N LEU A 668 16.19 12.16 -1.49
CA LEU A 668 15.09 12.95 -0.95
C LEU A 668 14.51 12.36 0.34
N GLY A 669 15.03 11.22 0.82
CA GLY A 669 14.53 10.54 2.00
C GLY A 669 13.11 9.97 1.82
N TYR A 670 12.73 9.62 0.57
CA TYR A 670 11.44 8.98 0.31
C TYR A 670 11.51 7.51 0.70
N PRO A 671 10.65 7.04 1.62
CA PRO A 671 10.74 5.70 2.14
C PRO A 671 10.37 4.64 1.08
N LEU A 672 10.96 3.45 1.24
CA LEU A 672 10.49 2.26 0.55
C LEU A 672 9.32 1.68 1.34
N ASP A 673 8.12 1.94 0.87
CA ASP A 673 6.86 1.41 1.37
C ASP A 673 6.15 0.55 0.30
N MET A 674 4.97 0.02 0.61
CA MET A 674 4.21 -0.82 -0.31
C MET A 674 3.82 -0.08 -1.62
N MET A 675 3.60 1.24 -1.57
CA MET A 675 3.24 2.04 -2.74
C MET A 675 4.45 2.36 -3.61
N THR A 676 5.55 2.81 -2.98
CA THR A 676 6.78 3.16 -3.70
C THR A 676 7.49 1.94 -4.28
N ALA A 677 7.37 0.77 -3.64
CA ALA A 677 7.87 -0.50 -4.17
C ALA A 677 7.26 -0.89 -5.52
N CYS A 678 6.02 -0.46 -5.81
CA CYS A 678 5.38 -0.75 -7.10
C CYS A 678 5.96 0.04 -8.27
N ILE A 679 6.64 1.15 -8.01
CA ILE A 679 7.01 2.13 -9.04
C ILE A 679 8.05 1.58 -10.01
N ILE A 680 9.12 0.97 -9.51
CA ILE A 680 10.24 0.54 -10.36
C ILE A 680 9.83 -0.54 -11.36
N PRO A 681 9.18 -1.66 -10.96
CA PRO A 681 8.68 -2.65 -11.93
C PRO A 681 7.66 -2.08 -12.90
N MET A 682 6.78 -1.20 -12.43
CA MET A 682 5.80 -0.52 -13.28
C MET A 682 6.48 0.34 -14.37
N ILE A 683 7.46 1.16 -13.97
CA ILE A 683 8.18 2.01 -14.93
C ILE A 683 9.00 1.16 -15.90
N LEU A 684 9.66 0.10 -15.44
CA LEU A 684 10.37 -0.83 -16.32
C LEU A 684 9.44 -1.41 -17.39
N GLY A 685 8.23 -1.82 -17.00
CA GLY A 685 7.24 -2.34 -17.94
C GLY A 685 6.75 -1.28 -18.95
N LEU A 686 6.57 -0.03 -18.52
CA LEU A 686 6.09 1.06 -19.37
C LEU A 686 7.17 1.65 -20.27
N ALA A 687 8.42 1.75 -19.79
CA ALA A 687 9.54 2.35 -20.53
C ALA A 687 9.94 1.52 -21.76
N VAL A 688 9.83 0.20 -21.66
CA VAL A 688 10.20 -0.70 -22.75
C VAL A 688 9.36 -0.50 -24.01
N ASP A 689 8.13 0.02 -23.86
CA ASP A 689 7.24 0.32 -24.98
C ASP A 689 7.89 1.29 -25.99
N ASP A 690 8.32 2.42 -25.50
CA ASP A 690 8.97 3.45 -26.33
C ASP A 690 10.25 2.93 -26.99
N THR A 691 11.07 2.17 -26.25
CA THR A 691 12.27 1.49 -26.76
C THR A 691 11.95 0.51 -27.88
N ILE A 692 10.92 -0.34 -27.75
CA ILE A 692 10.52 -1.32 -28.78
C ILE A 692 10.10 -0.59 -30.06
N HIS A 693 9.27 0.45 -29.96
CA HIS A 693 8.82 1.23 -31.10
C HIS A 693 9.98 1.94 -31.80
N PHE A 694 10.89 2.54 -31.05
CA PHE A 694 12.05 3.24 -31.60
C PHE A 694 13.02 2.28 -32.30
N VAL A 695 13.39 1.18 -31.63
CA VAL A 695 14.34 0.18 -32.18
C VAL A 695 13.80 -0.48 -33.43
N ASN A 696 12.52 -0.87 -33.41
CA ASN A 696 11.90 -1.54 -34.54
C ASN A 696 11.91 -0.67 -35.80
N HIS A 697 11.54 0.61 -35.65
CA HIS A 697 11.54 1.54 -36.77
C HIS A 697 12.97 1.85 -37.25
N ALA A 698 13.92 2.05 -36.32
CA ALA A 698 15.32 2.29 -36.67
C ALA A 698 15.96 1.09 -37.42
N HIS A 699 15.60 -0.14 -37.04
CA HIS A 699 16.06 -1.34 -37.71
C HIS A 699 15.50 -1.46 -39.13
N LEU A 700 14.22 -1.15 -39.33
CA LEU A 700 13.59 -1.12 -40.64
C LEU A 700 14.27 -0.12 -41.59
N GLU A 701 14.48 1.13 -41.10
CA GLU A 701 15.13 2.18 -41.90
C GLU A 701 16.61 1.90 -42.17
N PHE A 702 17.32 1.28 -41.21
CA PHE A 702 18.69 0.82 -41.42
C PHE A 702 18.78 -0.28 -42.51
N ASN A 703 17.85 -1.21 -42.50
CA ASN A 703 17.83 -2.28 -43.54
C ASN A 703 17.56 -1.73 -44.94
N ARG A 704 16.89 -0.59 -45.07
CA ARG A 704 16.62 0.08 -46.35
C ARG A 704 17.83 0.79 -46.92
N LYS A 705 18.63 1.49 -46.06
CA LYS A 705 19.72 2.34 -46.53
C LYS A 705 21.10 2.02 -45.96
N ARG A 706 21.22 1.04 -45.04
CA ARG A 706 22.47 0.66 -44.37
C ARG A 706 23.29 1.80 -43.80
N ASN A 707 22.60 2.86 -43.32
CA ASN A 707 23.19 4.04 -42.75
C ASN A 707 22.52 4.38 -41.42
N TYR A 708 23.29 4.44 -40.31
CA TYR A 708 22.75 4.69 -38.96
C TYR A 708 22.24 6.11 -38.79
N GLU A 709 22.92 7.10 -39.37
CA GLU A 709 22.50 8.50 -39.25
C GLU A 709 21.15 8.72 -39.92
N HIS A 710 20.98 8.16 -41.11
CA HIS A 710 19.69 8.17 -41.80
C HIS A 710 18.61 7.45 -41.00
N ALA A 711 18.90 6.25 -40.50
CA ALA A 711 17.95 5.44 -39.74
C ALA A 711 17.45 6.17 -38.49
N VAL A 712 18.35 6.79 -37.73
CA VAL A 712 18.01 7.56 -36.54
C VAL A 712 17.18 8.81 -36.89
N LYS A 713 17.59 9.59 -37.88
CA LYS A 713 16.85 10.78 -38.34
C LYS A 713 15.43 10.43 -38.81
N ALA A 714 15.30 9.39 -39.62
CA ALA A 714 14.01 8.90 -40.12
C ALA A 714 13.11 8.38 -38.99
N THR A 715 13.69 7.72 -38.01
CA THR A 715 12.96 7.23 -36.83
C THR A 715 12.43 8.39 -36.00
N PHE A 716 13.27 9.38 -35.68
CA PHE A 716 12.81 10.56 -34.96
C PHE A 716 11.69 11.32 -35.70
N ARG A 717 11.78 11.41 -37.02
CA ARG A 717 10.77 12.07 -37.84
C ARG A 717 9.39 11.40 -37.75
N VAL A 718 9.34 10.05 -37.61
CA VAL A 718 8.10 9.26 -37.63
C VAL A 718 7.60 8.95 -36.23
N THR A 719 8.48 8.52 -35.31
CA THR A 719 8.09 8.02 -33.99
C THR A 719 8.36 9.01 -32.86
N GLY A 720 9.29 9.96 -33.05
CA GLY A 720 9.75 10.84 -31.97
C GLY A 720 8.63 11.64 -31.31
N LEU A 721 7.72 12.19 -32.10
CA LEU A 721 6.56 12.92 -31.56
C LEU A 721 5.64 11.97 -30.78
N ALA A 722 5.37 10.77 -31.30
CA ALA A 722 4.46 9.83 -30.64
C ALA A 722 4.99 9.39 -29.26
N ILE A 723 6.29 9.11 -29.15
CA ILE A 723 6.97 8.74 -27.91
C ILE A 723 6.89 9.88 -26.88
N VAL A 724 7.15 11.12 -27.28
CA VAL A 724 7.03 12.28 -26.37
C VAL A 724 5.57 12.46 -25.94
N MET A 725 4.62 12.30 -26.85
CA MET A 725 3.20 12.48 -26.55
C MET A 725 2.69 11.43 -25.54
N THR A 726 3.04 10.15 -25.73
CA THR A 726 2.68 9.07 -24.81
C THR A 726 3.25 9.31 -23.43
N SER A 727 4.56 9.56 -23.33
CA SER A 727 5.24 9.82 -22.06
C SER A 727 4.69 11.05 -21.34
N VAL A 728 4.38 12.15 -22.06
CA VAL A 728 3.77 13.36 -21.47
C VAL A 728 2.37 13.07 -20.93
N ILE A 729 1.53 12.34 -21.65
CA ILE A 729 0.15 12.05 -21.23
C ILE A 729 0.16 11.10 -20.04
N ILE A 730 0.99 10.05 -20.06
CA ILE A 730 1.10 9.12 -18.95
C ILE A 730 1.64 9.85 -17.70
N SER A 731 2.69 10.65 -17.86
CA SER A 731 3.24 11.47 -16.76
C SER A 731 2.20 12.43 -16.19
N ALA A 732 1.44 13.10 -17.05
CA ALA A 732 0.36 14.00 -16.62
C ALA A 732 -0.75 13.27 -15.86
N THR A 733 -1.06 12.02 -16.24
CA THR A 733 -2.04 11.17 -15.55
C THR A 733 -1.54 10.84 -14.13
N PHE A 734 -0.27 10.43 -13.99
CA PHE A 734 0.32 10.14 -12.67
C PHE A 734 0.57 11.39 -11.83
N LEU A 735 0.77 12.56 -12.45
CA LEU A 735 0.93 13.83 -11.73
C LEU A 735 -0.28 14.14 -10.84
N GLY A 736 -1.48 13.66 -11.22
CA GLY A 736 -2.69 13.77 -10.41
C GLY A 736 -2.52 13.22 -8.98
N PHE A 737 -1.67 12.24 -8.76
CA PHE A 737 -1.38 11.72 -7.41
C PHE A 737 -0.59 12.70 -6.53
N SER A 738 0.20 13.59 -7.13
CA SER A 738 1.03 14.56 -6.38
C SER A 738 0.19 15.61 -5.63
N VAL A 739 -1.11 15.73 -5.91
CA VAL A 739 -2.04 16.61 -5.20
C VAL A 739 -2.74 15.92 -4.02
N SER A 740 -2.42 14.65 -3.74
CA SER A 740 -2.99 13.91 -2.61
C SER A 740 -2.53 14.47 -1.27
N ASP A 741 -3.42 14.39 -0.28
CA ASP A 741 -3.09 14.72 1.10
C ASP A 741 -2.25 13.61 1.75
N ALA A 742 -2.43 12.34 1.33
CA ALA A 742 -1.60 11.24 1.79
C ALA A 742 -0.21 11.26 1.16
N ILE A 743 0.81 11.18 2.00
CA ILE A 743 2.22 11.28 1.61
C ILE A 743 2.61 10.17 0.63
N GLN A 744 2.18 8.93 0.88
CA GLN A 744 2.49 7.78 0.03
C GLN A 744 1.99 7.95 -1.42
N PHE A 745 0.78 8.48 -1.61
CA PHE A 745 0.25 8.74 -2.95
C PHE A 745 1.00 9.89 -3.63
N ARG A 746 1.36 10.92 -2.88
CA ARG A 746 2.15 12.04 -3.40
C ARG A 746 3.54 11.60 -3.83
N HIS A 747 4.23 10.76 -3.03
CA HIS A 747 5.53 10.18 -3.39
C HIS A 747 5.39 9.27 -4.61
N PHE A 748 4.37 8.41 -4.65
CA PHE A 748 4.08 7.57 -5.80
C PHE A 748 3.93 8.39 -7.09
N GLY A 749 3.09 9.42 -7.09
CA GLY A 749 2.89 10.27 -8.28
C GLY A 749 4.17 10.98 -8.72
N THR A 750 4.89 11.56 -7.78
CA THR A 750 6.14 12.30 -8.07
C THR A 750 7.22 11.37 -8.64
N LEU A 751 7.43 10.21 -8.03
CA LEU A 751 8.42 9.24 -8.47
C LEU A 751 8.03 8.58 -9.81
N ALA A 752 6.74 8.27 -10.01
CA ALA A 752 6.26 7.74 -11.28
C ALA A 752 6.51 8.73 -12.43
N VAL A 753 6.20 10.02 -12.23
CA VAL A 753 6.49 11.07 -13.24
C VAL A 753 7.99 11.19 -13.48
N ALA A 754 8.79 11.25 -12.41
CA ALA A 754 10.25 11.35 -12.52
C ALA A 754 10.85 10.15 -13.29
N GLY A 755 10.35 8.95 -13.01
CA GLY A 755 10.76 7.73 -13.69
C GLY A 755 10.37 7.71 -15.17
N LEU A 756 9.13 8.10 -15.50
CA LEU A 756 8.67 8.18 -16.90
C LEU A 756 9.42 9.24 -17.71
N VAL A 757 9.66 10.41 -17.12
CA VAL A 757 10.47 11.46 -17.76
C VAL A 757 11.91 10.99 -17.95
N SER A 758 12.50 10.30 -16.98
CA SER A 758 13.87 9.76 -17.12
C SER A 758 13.94 8.66 -18.19
N ALA A 759 12.87 7.83 -18.33
CA ALA A 759 12.75 6.84 -19.40
C ALA A 759 12.69 7.52 -20.78
N LEU A 760 11.83 8.51 -20.91
CA LEU A 760 11.76 9.32 -22.15
C LEU A 760 13.12 9.92 -22.53
N LEU A 761 13.82 10.51 -21.56
CA LEU A 761 15.15 11.08 -21.80
C LEU A 761 16.17 9.98 -22.19
N ALA A 762 16.12 8.82 -21.58
CA ALA A 762 16.98 7.70 -21.93
C ALA A 762 16.73 7.23 -23.37
N ASP A 763 15.46 7.11 -23.78
CA ASP A 763 15.10 6.70 -25.14
C ASP A 763 15.44 7.74 -26.20
N LEU A 764 15.27 9.03 -25.89
CA LEU A 764 15.57 10.10 -26.86
C LEU A 764 17.09 10.37 -26.99
N PHE A 765 17.86 10.21 -25.92
CA PHE A 765 19.27 10.57 -25.91
C PHE A 765 20.21 9.36 -25.94
N ILE A 766 19.97 8.32 -25.10
CA ILE A 766 20.90 7.21 -24.92
C ILE A 766 20.70 6.15 -26.02
N THR A 767 19.46 5.74 -26.28
CA THR A 767 19.10 4.69 -27.23
C THR A 767 19.71 4.91 -28.64
N PRO A 768 19.53 6.07 -29.32
CA PRO A 768 20.09 6.29 -30.65
C PRO A 768 21.60 6.31 -30.69
N ILE A 769 22.24 6.81 -29.63
CA ILE A 769 23.70 6.87 -29.53
C ILE A 769 24.28 5.46 -29.39
N LEU A 770 23.69 4.60 -28.52
CA LEU A 770 24.12 3.21 -28.36
C LEU A 770 24.04 2.44 -29.67
N PHE A 771 22.98 2.66 -30.46
CA PHE A 771 22.81 1.99 -31.75
C PHE A 771 23.93 2.32 -32.73
N LYS A 772 24.27 3.60 -32.86
CA LYS A 772 25.35 4.05 -33.73
C LYS A 772 26.72 3.58 -33.25
N MET A 773 27.03 3.74 -31.95
CA MET A 773 28.33 3.41 -31.38
C MET A 773 28.64 1.90 -31.44
N LEU A 774 27.67 1.08 -31.11
CA LEU A 774 27.83 -0.38 -31.01
C LEU A 774 27.54 -1.11 -32.33
N LYS A 775 27.11 -0.38 -33.38
CA LYS A 775 26.79 -0.89 -34.73
C LYS A 775 25.92 -2.15 -34.71
N ILE A 776 24.83 -2.08 -33.94
CA ILE A 776 24.02 -3.24 -33.56
C ILE A 776 23.23 -3.88 -34.69
N PHE A 777 22.89 -3.13 -35.74
CA PHE A 777 22.18 -3.62 -36.93
C PHE A 777 23.09 -4.15 -38.00
N GLY A 778 24.43 -4.07 -37.83
CA GLY A 778 25.42 -4.53 -38.78
C GLY A 778 26.31 -3.43 -39.36
N LYS A 779 27.11 -3.76 -40.36
CA LYS A 779 28.05 -2.82 -41.00
C LYS A 779 27.29 -1.85 -41.90
N GLU A 780 27.75 -0.59 -41.90
CA GLU A 780 27.29 0.46 -42.86
C GLU A 780 27.89 0.19 -44.22
N ASP A 781 27.12 0.42 -45.28
CA ASP A 781 27.64 0.46 -46.64
C ASP A 781 28.50 1.72 -46.81
N LYS A 782 29.74 1.55 -47.26
CA LYS A 782 30.73 2.61 -47.45
C LYS A 782 30.48 3.49 -48.69
N SER A 783 29.39 3.29 -49.41
CA SER A 783 29.10 4.00 -50.66
C SER A 783 27.97 5.02 -50.43
N GLU A 784 28.33 6.23 -50.10
CA GLU A 784 27.71 7.52 -50.38
C GLU A 784 28.16 8.54 -49.29
N ASN A 785 29.34 9.11 -49.50
CA ASN A 785 29.69 10.41 -48.95
C ASN A 785 29.49 11.45 -50.03
#